data_79e8fe2c0e4488b116d839f5f5ab6e4e
#
_entry.id   79e8fe2c0e4488b116d839f5f5ab6e4e
#
_cell.length_a   1.000
_cell.length_b   1.000
_cell.length_c   1.000
_cell.angle_alpha   90.00
_cell.angle_beta   90.00
_cell.angle_gamma   90.00
#
_symmetry.space_group_name_H-M   'P 1'
#
loop_
_entity.id
_entity.type
_entity.pdbx_description
1 polymer ?
#
loop_
_entity_poly.entity_id
_entity_poly.type
_entity_poly.pdbx_seq_one_letter_code
_entity_poly.pdbx_strand_id
1 'polypeptide(L)'
;MPKKAPKKEVYDSSNIKVLKGLEAVKKRPGMYIGDTDDGTGLHHMIFEIVDNSIDEALAGFCDEIKVVIHSDAKVSVSDNGRGIPVDIHKDEGISAAEVIMTKLHAGGKFDDNSYKVSGGLHGVGVSVVNALSETLELEIKREGNVYKQSYMDGVPKNNIKKSGSTKDQGTSLTIVPSESTFGKNRVFDYEIVQKKLRELSFLNSGVQIELIDERSSKSNVFKSTGGLEEFVSYKNKNKTALNKIFSFSKEAGKGISIEIALQWNDSYQENIQCFTNNIPQRDGGSHLVGFRTALTRTLNNFMEKEGYLKNETSPPSGEDAREGLTAIISTKLPDPKFSSQTKDKLVSSEIKPVVEQETYKHLSDYLLENPNEAKIIVSKILEASRAREAARKAREMTRKQGRLDGSGLPGKLADCQEKKPELSEIYLVEGESAGGSAKQGRNRQNQAILPLKGKILNVEKARLDKVLSSQEIVILITALGCGIRDEFTLEKLRYHSIVIMTDADVDGSHIRTLLLTFFYRQMPELIEAGHIFIAQPPLYKVKKGKKDIYLKDEEALQEFLVDKAVDETELFAKASKKIEPGKFKELLKLFNSFQSAISNPSISLDQDILISMLSSDEFPSSPSAENVKKWIKVFLKNIEQKKGVAWKASIDEKNKQAILVERSEHGHSSFSIIPFSFFKSNQTTPYKIIKAYKKALKDLKLKISYLVISEEKIKIDDFLKPFNKLMDSTRKGLSLQRYKGLGEMNPEQLWDTTMNPVGRRLVQVKIEDADEASDLFEQLMGDNVENRREFIETNASLIGNIDI
;
A
#
# COMPACT_ATOMS: atom_id res chain seq x y z
N MET A 1 -28.86 -42.70 -25.54
CA MET A 1 -28.07 -42.03 -26.56
C MET A 1 -26.68 -41.79 -26.03
N PRO A 2 -25.62 -42.24 -26.67
CA PRO A 2 -24.25 -42.04 -26.15
C PRO A 2 -23.83 -40.58 -26.32
N LYS A 3 -23.27 -39.98 -25.25
CA LYS A 3 -22.69 -38.65 -25.25
C LYS A 3 -21.50 -38.62 -26.25
N LYS A 4 -21.56 -37.71 -27.22
CA LYS A 4 -20.42 -37.44 -28.13
C LYS A 4 -19.22 -37.00 -27.29
N ALA A 5 -18.09 -37.68 -27.46
CA ALA A 5 -16.80 -37.30 -26.92
C ALA A 5 -16.42 -35.87 -27.37
N PRO A 6 -15.79 -35.03 -26.52
CA PRO A 6 -15.35 -33.71 -26.94
C PRO A 6 -14.34 -33.84 -28.08
N LYS A 7 -14.56 -33.09 -29.17
CA LYS A 7 -13.58 -32.98 -30.27
C LYS A 7 -12.27 -32.48 -29.65
N LYS A 8 -11.19 -33.25 -29.78
CA LYS A 8 -9.83 -32.77 -29.54
C LYS A 8 -9.57 -31.62 -30.50
N GLU A 9 -9.44 -30.41 -30.00
CA GLU A 9 -8.91 -29.30 -30.78
C GLU A 9 -7.50 -29.67 -31.25
N VAL A 10 -7.30 -29.67 -32.52
CA VAL A 10 -5.99 -29.99 -33.16
C VAL A 10 -5.16 -28.70 -33.02
N TYR A 11 -4.06 -28.77 -32.30
CA TYR A 11 -3.08 -27.69 -32.23
C TYR A 11 -2.22 -27.74 -33.50
N ASP A 12 -2.44 -26.78 -34.39
CA ASP A 12 -1.69 -26.66 -35.64
C ASP A 12 -1.26 -25.21 -35.93
N SER A 13 -0.68 -24.98 -37.11
CA SER A 13 -0.19 -23.64 -37.46
C SER A 13 -1.26 -22.56 -37.48
N SER A 14 -2.54 -22.89 -37.58
CA SER A 14 -3.65 -21.93 -37.55
C SER A 14 -3.90 -21.39 -36.13
N ASN A 15 -3.41 -22.08 -35.10
CA ASN A 15 -3.51 -21.66 -33.71
C ASN A 15 -2.40 -20.65 -33.33
N ILE A 16 -1.38 -20.49 -34.17
CA ILE A 16 -0.28 -19.55 -33.94
C ILE A 16 -0.68 -18.17 -34.46
N LYS A 17 -0.94 -17.23 -33.54
CA LYS A 17 -1.27 -15.84 -33.87
C LYS A 17 -0.07 -14.97 -33.66
N VAL A 18 0.34 -14.19 -34.65
CA VAL A 18 1.36 -13.16 -34.56
C VAL A 18 0.65 -11.83 -34.26
N LEU A 19 0.91 -11.26 -33.10
CA LEU A 19 0.40 -9.93 -32.70
C LEU A 19 1.36 -8.88 -33.23
N LYS A 20 0.83 -7.82 -33.86
CA LYS A 20 1.63 -6.73 -34.41
C LYS A 20 1.50 -5.45 -33.57
N GLY A 21 2.62 -4.76 -33.41
CA GLY A 21 2.67 -3.44 -32.75
C GLY A 21 2.07 -3.46 -31.33
N LEU A 22 1.21 -2.51 -31.04
CA LEU A 22 0.61 -2.29 -29.72
C LEU A 22 -0.44 -3.34 -29.31
N GLU A 23 -0.89 -4.21 -30.22
CA GLU A 23 -1.83 -5.29 -29.88
C GLU A 23 -1.27 -6.28 -28.85
N ALA A 24 0.04 -6.53 -28.90
CA ALA A 24 0.71 -7.40 -27.94
C ALA A 24 0.62 -6.83 -26.51
N VAL A 25 0.81 -5.51 -26.36
CA VAL A 25 0.71 -4.79 -25.09
C VAL A 25 -0.70 -4.89 -24.53
N LYS A 26 -1.72 -4.58 -25.34
CA LYS A 26 -3.12 -4.64 -24.91
C LYS A 26 -3.56 -6.03 -24.49
N LYS A 27 -3.02 -7.07 -25.14
CA LYS A 27 -3.38 -8.46 -24.84
C LYS A 27 -2.70 -9.00 -23.59
N ARG A 28 -1.52 -8.51 -23.25
CA ARG A 28 -0.71 -8.93 -22.12
C ARG A 28 -0.11 -7.71 -21.39
N PRO A 29 -0.93 -6.79 -20.86
CA PRO A 29 -0.43 -5.55 -20.26
C PRO A 29 0.49 -5.83 -19.08
N GLY A 30 0.22 -6.84 -18.27
CA GLY A 30 1.03 -7.22 -17.12
C GLY A 30 2.50 -7.54 -17.42
N MET A 31 2.83 -7.91 -18.67
CA MET A 31 4.23 -8.14 -19.08
C MET A 31 5.02 -6.82 -19.24
N TYR A 32 4.34 -5.70 -19.44
CA TYR A 32 4.96 -4.40 -19.78
C TYR A 32 4.86 -3.38 -18.67
N ILE A 33 3.73 -3.39 -17.91
CA ILE A 33 3.42 -2.34 -16.94
C ILE A 33 3.27 -2.89 -15.51
N GLY A 34 3.30 -4.21 -15.31
CA GLY A 34 3.02 -4.85 -14.03
C GLY A 34 1.53 -5.17 -13.85
N ASP A 35 1.12 -5.48 -12.62
CA ASP A 35 -0.26 -5.87 -12.31
C ASP A 35 -1.25 -4.75 -12.63
N THR A 36 -2.33 -5.10 -13.32
CA THR A 36 -3.37 -4.15 -13.74
C THR A 36 -4.56 -4.07 -12.78
N ASP A 37 -4.64 -5.00 -11.82
CA ASP A 37 -5.78 -5.12 -10.91
C ASP A 37 -5.49 -4.52 -9.52
N ASP A 38 -4.23 -4.52 -9.06
CA ASP A 38 -3.79 -4.03 -7.75
C ASP A 38 -3.44 -2.52 -7.74
N GLY A 39 -3.43 -1.87 -8.90
CA GLY A 39 -3.07 -0.46 -9.07
C GLY A 39 -1.59 -0.20 -9.38
N THR A 40 -0.71 -1.19 -9.24
CA THR A 40 0.73 -1.05 -9.54
C THR A 40 0.95 -0.59 -10.98
N GLY A 41 0.36 -1.29 -11.95
CA GLY A 41 0.46 -0.95 -13.37
C GLY A 41 -0.11 0.43 -13.69
N LEU A 42 -1.16 0.85 -12.98
CA LEU A 42 -1.74 2.17 -13.15
C LEU A 42 -0.74 3.29 -12.82
N HIS A 43 -0.04 3.18 -11.69
CA HIS A 43 0.97 4.16 -11.28
C HIS A 43 2.22 4.11 -12.16
N HIS A 44 2.60 2.92 -12.64
CA HIS A 44 3.70 2.76 -13.59
C HIS A 44 3.51 3.55 -14.89
N MET A 45 2.27 3.79 -15.33
CA MET A 45 2.04 4.67 -16.49
C MET A 45 2.56 6.09 -16.27
N ILE A 46 2.42 6.63 -15.04
CA ILE A 46 3.01 7.95 -14.70
C ILE A 46 4.53 7.85 -14.69
N PHE A 47 5.06 6.79 -14.06
CA PHE A 47 6.51 6.64 -13.88
C PHE A 47 7.25 6.48 -15.21
N GLU A 48 6.69 5.77 -16.18
CA GLU A 48 7.27 5.66 -17.52
C GLU A 48 7.37 7.01 -18.24
N ILE A 49 6.43 7.93 -18.02
CA ILE A 49 6.49 9.27 -18.58
C ILE A 49 7.52 10.12 -17.81
N VAL A 50 7.50 10.08 -16.48
CA VAL A 50 8.45 10.81 -15.63
C VAL A 50 9.88 10.36 -15.88
N ASP A 51 10.12 9.05 -16.04
CA ASP A 51 11.46 8.51 -16.33
C ASP A 51 12.01 9.04 -17.66
N ASN A 52 11.18 9.34 -18.66
CA ASN A 52 11.63 10.00 -19.87
C ASN A 52 12.06 11.46 -19.61
N SER A 53 11.36 12.19 -18.76
CA SER A 53 11.74 13.54 -18.35
C SER A 53 13.03 13.51 -17.51
N ILE A 54 13.22 12.52 -16.67
CA ILE A 54 14.46 12.28 -15.91
C ILE A 54 15.63 11.92 -16.84
N ASP A 55 15.39 11.16 -17.92
CA ASP A 55 16.44 10.88 -18.91
C ASP A 55 16.90 12.16 -19.64
N GLU A 56 16.00 13.12 -19.90
CA GLU A 56 16.37 14.46 -20.38
C GLU A 56 17.18 15.23 -19.33
N ALA A 57 16.86 15.08 -18.04
CA ALA A 57 17.63 15.69 -16.96
C ALA A 57 19.03 15.06 -16.84
N LEU A 58 19.16 13.74 -16.94
CA LEU A 58 20.46 13.04 -16.98
C LEU A 58 21.33 13.47 -18.17
N ALA A 59 20.69 13.79 -19.30
CA ALA A 59 21.37 14.35 -20.47
C ALA A 59 21.71 15.84 -20.32
N GLY A 60 21.29 16.50 -19.23
CA GLY A 60 21.59 17.90 -18.92
C GLY A 60 20.68 18.92 -19.58
N PHE A 61 19.50 18.51 -20.08
CA PHE A 61 18.57 19.37 -20.82
C PHE A 61 17.26 19.68 -20.10
N CYS A 62 17.03 19.08 -18.91
CA CYS A 62 15.82 19.29 -18.13
C CYS A 62 16.17 19.54 -16.66
N ASP A 63 15.55 20.52 -16.03
CA ASP A 63 15.68 20.83 -14.61
C ASP A 63 14.32 21.08 -13.91
N GLU A 64 13.21 21.07 -14.68
CA GLU A 64 11.86 21.21 -14.15
C GLU A 64 10.92 20.13 -14.73
N ILE A 65 10.27 19.39 -13.82
CA ILE A 65 9.26 18.37 -14.15
C ILE A 65 8.00 18.67 -13.34
N LYS A 66 6.85 18.60 -13.98
CA LYS A 66 5.56 18.82 -13.33
C LYS A 66 4.61 17.69 -13.59
N VAL A 67 4.04 17.14 -12.51
CA VAL A 67 3.03 16.08 -12.52
C VAL A 67 1.72 16.63 -11.95
N VAL A 68 0.63 16.49 -12.68
CA VAL A 68 -0.70 16.95 -12.23
C VAL A 68 -1.68 15.80 -12.30
N ILE A 69 -2.24 15.42 -11.16
CA ILE A 69 -3.34 14.46 -11.06
C ILE A 69 -4.65 15.27 -11.10
N HIS A 70 -5.37 15.14 -12.23
CA HIS A 70 -6.64 15.83 -12.44
C HIS A 70 -7.82 15.03 -11.89
N SER A 71 -9.02 15.61 -11.99
CA SER A 71 -10.27 14.87 -11.86
C SER A 71 -10.41 13.84 -12.99
N ASP A 72 -11.32 12.89 -12.84
CA ASP A 72 -11.75 11.95 -13.90
C ASP A 72 -10.64 11.00 -14.42
N ALA A 73 -9.76 10.51 -13.51
CA ALA A 73 -8.66 9.60 -13.81
C ALA A 73 -7.62 10.12 -14.82
N LYS A 74 -7.56 11.44 -15.02
CA LYS A 74 -6.64 12.10 -15.93
C LYS A 74 -5.35 12.48 -15.19
N VAL A 75 -4.20 12.31 -15.83
CA VAL A 75 -2.91 12.76 -15.31
C VAL A 75 -2.08 13.40 -16.42
N SER A 76 -1.37 14.47 -16.07
CA SER A 76 -0.45 15.17 -16.98
C SER A 76 0.96 15.15 -16.40
N VAL A 77 1.95 14.90 -17.25
CA VAL A 77 3.37 15.06 -16.94
C VAL A 77 3.99 15.98 -17.97
N SER A 78 4.71 16.99 -17.54
CA SER A 78 5.39 17.95 -18.40
C SER A 78 6.82 18.21 -17.91
N ASP A 79 7.71 18.45 -18.83
CA ASP A 79 9.10 18.81 -18.62
C ASP A 79 9.52 20.03 -19.44
N ASN A 80 10.67 20.59 -19.11
CA ASN A 80 11.31 21.67 -19.85
C ASN A 80 12.52 21.19 -20.68
N GLY A 81 12.59 19.89 -21.05
CA GLY A 81 13.61 19.30 -21.87
C GLY A 81 13.64 19.77 -23.31
N ARG A 82 14.40 19.08 -24.18
CA ARG A 82 14.55 19.45 -25.61
C ARG A 82 13.26 19.33 -26.42
N GLY A 83 12.27 18.60 -25.93
CA GLY A 83 11.09 18.21 -26.68
C GLY A 83 11.36 17.06 -27.66
N ILE A 84 10.39 16.16 -27.80
CA ILE A 84 10.50 15.01 -28.73
C ILE A 84 10.68 15.51 -30.17
N PRO A 85 11.57 14.89 -31.00
CA PRO A 85 11.71 15.27 -32.41
C PRO A 85 10.40 15.11 -33.21
N VAL A 86 10.11 16.07 -34.05
CA VAL A 86 8.86 16.13 -34.84
C VAL A 86 9.08 15.91 -36.33
N ASP A 87 10.34 15.82 -36.75
CA ASP A 87 10.73 15.59 -38.15
C ASP A 87 10.22 14.24 -38.65
N ILE A 88 10.07 14.11 -39.97
CA ILE A 88 9.67 12.83 -40.60
C ILE A 88 10.80 11.84 -40.50
N HIS A 89 10.50 10.68 -39.88
CA HIS A 89 11.44 9.56 -39.81
C HIS A 89 11.64 8.96 -41.22
N LYS A 90 12.88 8.85 -41.66
CA LYS A 90 13.22 8.48 -43.05
C LYS A 90 12.66 7.14 -43.50
N ASP A 91 12.70 6.14 -42.62
CA ASP A 91 12.28 4.75 -42.95
C ASP A 91 10.77 4.53 -42.73
N GLU A 92 10.15 5.25 -41.78
CA GLU A 92 8.74 5.03 -41.41
C GLU A 92 7.78 5.99 -42.13
N GLY A 93 8.27 7.11 -42.68
CA GLY A 93 7.46 8.08 -43.44
C GLY A 93 6.45 8.89 -42.59
N ILE A 94 6.49 8.74 -41.26
CA ILE A 94 5.69 9.48 -40.27
C ILE A 94 6.59 10.28 -39.34
N SER A 95 6.04 11.16 -38.51
CA SER A 95 6.86 11.94 -37.58
C SER A 95 7.59 11.05 -36.56
N ALA A 96 8.79 11.44 -36.16
CA ALA A 96 9.55 10.72 -35.13
C ALA A 96 8.75 10.62 -33.82
N ALA A 97 8.00 11.65 -33.45
CA ALA A 97 7.09 11.63 -32.31
C ALA A 97 6.03 10.52 -32.44
N GLU A 98 5.42 10.36 -33.63
CA GLU A 98 4.43 9.31 -33.86
C GLU A 98 5.08 7.92 -33.86
N VAL A 99 6.29 7.78 -34.36
CA VAL A 99 7.07 6.52 -34.29
C VAL A 99 7.27 6.10 -32.83
N ILE A 100 7.76 7.02 -31.97
CA ILE A 100 7.99 6.76 -30.55
C ILE A 100 6.69 6.38 -29.82
N MET A 101 5.58 6.99 -30.19
CA MET A 101 4.27 6.74 -29.55
C MET A 101 3.61 5.44 -30.00
N THR A 102 3.88 4.93 -31.21
CA THR A 102 3.10 3.84 -31.82
C THR A 102 3.92 2.58 -32.13
N LYS A 103 5.25 2.68 -32.11
CA LYS A 103 6.12 1.52 -32.39
C LYS A 103 6.84 1.10 -31.12
N LEU A 104 6.87 -0.23 -30.89
CA LEU A 104 7.71 -0.82 -29.86
C LEU A 104 9.16 -0.82 -30.32
N HIS A 105 10.10 -0.70 -29.40
CA HIS A 105 11.55 -0.68 -29.67
C HIS A 105 11.97 0.46 -30.59
N ALA A 106 11.35 1.61 -30.42
CA ALA A 106 11.68 2.85 -31.13
C ALA A 106 12.06 3.95 -30.14
N GLY A 107 13.13 4.69 -30.41
CA GLY A 107 13.54 5.83 -29.58
C GLY A 107 15.01 6.22 -29.80
N GLY A 108 15.35 7.46 -29.45
CA GLY A 108 16.71 8.00 -29.55
C GLY A 108 17.72 7.43 -28.54
N LYS A 109 17.25 6.59 -27.61
CA LYS A 109 18.08 5.97 -26.56
C LYS A 109 18.91 4.75 -27.06
N PHE A 110 18.69 4.33 -28.32
CA PHE A 110 19.55 3.36 -29.01
C PHE A 110 20.77 3.99 -29.68
N ASP A 111 20.91 5.32 -29.63
CA ASP A 111 22.06 6.04 -30.15
C ASP A 111 22.92 6.61 -29.01
N ASP A 112 24.11 6.06 -28.83
CA ASP A 112 25.08 6.45 -27.79
C ASP A 112 25.45 7.94 -27.79
N ASN A 113 25.25 8.62 -28.93
CA ASN A 113 25.50 10.06 -29.04
C ASN A 113 24.39 10.92 -28.43
N SER A 114 23.16 10.40 -28.37
CA SER A 114 22.01 11.17 -27.90
C SER A 114 21.80 11.02 -26.39
N TYR A 115 22.08 9.85 -25.82
CA TYR A 115 21.95 9.56 -24.40
C TYR A 115 23.06 8.61 -23.94
N LYS A 116 24.03 9.13 -23.20
CA LYS A 116 25.13 8.32 -22.65
C LYS A 116 24.67 7.38 -21.52
N VAL A 117 23.70 7.80 -20.78
CA VAL A 117 23.08 7.06 -19.67
C VAL A 117 21.58 7.31 -19.72
N SER A 118 20.77 6.26 -19.68
CA SER A 118 19.31 6.38 -19.60
C SER A 118 18.72 5.23 -18.78
N GLY A 119 17.55 5.45 -18.16
CA GLY A 119 16.75 4.42 -17.54
C GLY A 119 15.91 3.64 -18.55
N GLY A 120 15.47 4.31 -19.62
CA GLY A 120 14.62 3.75 -20.66
C GLY A 120 15.37 2.97 -21.74
N LEU A 121 15.84 1.76 -21.44
CA LEU A 121 16.70 0.95 -22.32
C LEU A 121 15.99 0.28 -23.50
N HIS A 122 14.69 -0.01 -23.37
CA HIS A 122 13.99 -0.89 -24.32
C HIS A 122 13.19 -0.14 -25.40
N GLY A 123 13.07 1.19 -25.30
CA GLY A 123 12.29 2.01 -26.25
C GLY A 123 10.81 1.62 -26.33
N VAL A 124 10.21 1.20 -25.20
CA VAL A 124 8.80 0.74 -25.17
C VAL A 124 7.92 1.55 -24.21
N GLY A 125 8.46 2.23 -23.22
CA GLY A 125 7.70 2.83 -22.12
C GLY A 125 6.54 3.70 -22.58
N VAL A 126 6.80 4.74 -23.33
CA VAL A 126 5.75 5.67 -23.77
C VAL A 126 4.77 5.06 -24.78
N SER A 127 5.22 4.13 -25.63
CA SER A 127 4.32 3.42 -26.55
C SER A 127 3.41 2.43 -25.80
N VAL A 128 3.88 1.85 -24.70
CA VAL A 128 3.04 1.05 -23.78
C VAL A 128 2.02 1.95 -23.08
N VAL A 129 2.42 3.12 -22.57
CA VAL A 129 1.48 4.09 -21.99
C VAL A 129 0.41 4.49 -23.00
N ASN A 130 0.79 4.77 -24.25
CA ASN A 130 -0.18 5.09 -25.30
C ASN A 130 -1.13 3.93 -25.59
N ALA A 131 -0.62 2.70 -25.68
CA ALA A 131 -1.42 1.50 -25.94
C ALA A 131 -2.49 1.24 -24.86
N LEU A 132 -2.18 1.57 -23.60
CA LEU A 132 -3.02 1.34 -22.41
C LEU A 132 -3.81 2.58 -21.98
N SER A 133 -3.77 3.66 -22.77
CA SER A 133 -4.57 4.86 -22.58
C SER A 133 -5.83 4.85 -23.45
N GLU A 134 -6.98 5.18 -22.87
CA GLU A 134 -8.20 5.48 -23.60
C GLU A 134 -7.99 6.71 -24.48
N THR A 135 -7.38 7.76 -23.90
CA THR A 135 -6.95 8.96 -24.64
C THR A 135 -5.57 9.39 -24.19
N LEU A 136 -4.77 9.84 -25.15
CA LEU A 136 -3.48 10.46 -24.88
C LEU A 136 -3.36 11.74 -25.72
N GLU A 137 -2.98 12.83 -25.06
CA GLU A 137 -2.68 14.12 -25.68
C GLU A 137 -1.19 14.42 -25.53
N LEU A 138 -0.51 14.62 -26.66
CA LEU A 138 0.90 14.99 -26.74
C LEU A 138 1.02 16.44 -27.16
N GLU A 139 1.74 17.22 -26.37
CA GLU A 139 2.16 18.57 -26.72
C GLU A 139 3.69 18.64 -26.67
N ILE A 140 4.30 19.11 -27.75
CA ILE A 140 5.75 19.29 -27.88
C ILE A 140 6.06 20.75 -28.16
N LYS A 141 6.93 21.33 -27.35
CA LYS A 141 7.48 22.68 -27.52
C LYS A 141 8.92 22.54 -27.99
N ARG A 142 9.17 22.81 -29.25
CA ARG A 142 10.49 22.62 -29.86
C ARG A 142 10.74 23.63 -30.98
N GLU A 143 11.94 24.16 -31.05
CA GLU A 143 12.38 25.07 -32.12
C GLU A 143 11.46 26.26 -32.33
N GLY A 144 10.99 26.84 -31.22
CA GLY A 144 10.11 28.03 -31.26
C GLY A 144 8.63 27.74 -31.60
N ASN A 145 8.25 26.47 -31.70
CA ASN A 145 6.90 26.06 -32.11
C ASN A 145 6.26 25.12 -31.10
N VAL A 146 4.91 25.15 -31.07
CA VAL A 146 4.11 24.18 -30.31
C VAL A 146 3.49 23.20 -31.31
N TYR A 147 3.70 21.91 -31.08
CA TYR A 147 3.13 20.83 -31.87
C TYR A 147 2.18 20.00 -31.00
N LYS A 148 1.07 19.54 -31.58
CA LYS A 148 0.08 18.73 -30.88
C LYS A 148 -0.34 17.52 -31.70
N GLN A 149 -0.52 16.40 -31.01
CA GLN A 149 -1.08 15.18 -31.57
C GLN A 149 -1.91 14.47 -30.50
N SER A 150 -3.02 13.86 -30.91
CA SER A 150 -3.91 13.14 -30.01
C SER A 150 -4.04 11.70 -30.44
N TYR A 151 -4.16 10.81 -29.47
CA TYR A 151 -4.31 9.38 -29.66
C TYR A 151 -5.56 8.89 -28.94
N MET A 152 -6.15 7.81 -29.46
CA MET A 152 -7.23 7.07 -28.82
C MET A 152 -6.92 5.59 -28.91
N ASP A 153 -6.93 4.91 -27.76
CA ASP A 153 -6.59 3.49 -27.72
C ASP A 153 -5.29 3.16 -28.46
N GLY A 154 -4.25 3.99 -28.30
CA GLY A 154 -2.95 3.80 -28.92
C GLY A 154 -2.87 4.18 -30.42
N VAL A 155 -3.96 4.63 -31.03
CA VAL A 155 -4.03 5.00 -32.46
C VAL A 155 -4.06 6.51 -32.62
N PRO A 156 -3.23 7.11 -33.50
CA PRO A 156 -3.26 8.53 -33.73
C PRO A 156 -4.60 8.96 -34.37
N LYS A 157 -5.24 9.98 -33.80
CA LYS A 157 -6.47 10.61 -34.35
C LYS A 157 -6.19 11.56 -35.51
N ASN A 158 -5.02 12.15 -35.51
CA ASN A 158 -4.57 13.15 -36.46
C ASN A 158 -3.06 13.10 -36.59
N ASN A 159 -2.55 13.63 -37.69
CA ASN A 159 -1.11 13.84 -37.81
C ASN A 159 -0.68 14.98 -36.87
N ILE A 160 0.60 14.96 -36.50
CA ILE A 160 1.18 16.03 -35.67
C ILE A 160 1.00 17.41 -36.38
N LYS A 161 0.49 18.39 -35.66
CA LYS A 161 0.19 19.71 -36.20
C LYS A 161 0.88 20.81 -35.41
N LYS A 162 1.46 21.78 -36.10
CA LYS A 162 1.88 23.04 -35.51
C LYS A 162 0.63 23.80 -35.04
N SER A 163 0.55 24.10 -33.76
CA SER A 163 -0.61 24.77 -33.14
C SER A 163 -0.32 26.20 -32.66
N GLY A 164 0.96 26.60 -32.62
CA GLY A 164 1.36 27.92 -32.15
C GLY A 164 2.88 28.10 -32.16
N SER A 165 3.32 29.23 -31.64
CA SER A 165 4.74 29.54 -31.38
C SER A 165 4.96 29.76 -29.88
N THR A 166 6.13 29.43 -29.38
CA THR A 166 6.51 29.56 -27.96
C THR A 166 8.01 29.86 -27.83
N LYS A 167 8.39 30.42 -26.69
CA LYS A 167 9.79 30.55 -26.32
C LYS A 167 10.26 29.38 -25.44
N ASP A 168 9.32 28.59 -24.90
CA ASP A 168 9.60 27.47 -24.02
C ASP A 168 9.99 26.25 -24.86
N GLN A 169 10.65 25.31 -24.21
CA GLN A 169 10.94 23.96 -24.71
C GLN A 169 10.32 22.93 -23.78
N GLY A 170 10.17 21.68 -24.25
CA GLY A 170 9.74 20.56 -23.42
C GLY A 170 8.69 19.69 -24.07
N THR A 171 8.32 18.65 -23.34
CA THR A 171 7.25 17.72 -23.70
C THR A 171 6.18 17.72 -22.62
N SER A 172 4.92 17.64 -23.03
CA SER A 172 3.79 17.42 -22.13
C SER A 172 2.93 16.29 -22.64
N LEU A 173 2.69 15.30 -21.78
CA LEU A 173 1.83 14.17 -22.02
C LEU A 173 0.68 14.18 -21.04
N THR A 174 -0.54 14.08 -21.55
CA THR A 174 -1.76 13.96 -20.74
C THR A 174 -2.46 12.68 -21.11
N ILE A 175 -2.72 11.82 -20.14
CA ILE A 175 -3.30 10.49 -20.35
C ILE A 175 -4.58 10.29 -19.53
N VAL A 176 -5.46 9.47 -20.08
CA VAL A 176 -6.57 8.84 -19.38
C VAL A 176 -6.39 7.32 -19.53
N PRO A 177 -6.08 6.57 -18.47
CA PRO A 177 -5.90 5.10 -18.55
C PRO A 177 -7.15 4.40 -19.08
N SER A 178 -6.98 3.30 -19.80
CA SER A 178 -8.07 2.53 -20.41
C SER A 178 -8.91 1.80 -19.36
N GLU A 179 -10.23 1.98 -19.39
CA GLU A 179 -11.17 1.25 -18.54
C GLU A 179 -11.15 -0.26 -18.81
N SER A 180 -10.92 -0.64 -20.06
CA SER A 180 -10.84 -2.07 -20.42
C SER A 180 -9.63 -2.79 -19.83
N THR A 181 -8.56 -2.05 -19.49
CA THR A 181 -7.33 -2.60 -18.88
C THR A 181 -7.34 -2.52 -17.36
N PHE A 182 -7.71 -1.36 -16.79
CA PHE A 182 -7.59 -1.09 -15.36
C PHE A 182 -8.94 -1.10 -14.62
N GLY A 183 -10.04 -1.48 -15.29
CA GLY A 183 -11.37 -1.46 -14.69
C GLY A 183 -11.92 -0.07 -14.43
N LYS A 184 -13.01 0.00 -13.64
CA LYS A 184 -13.69 1.27 -13.33
C LYS A 184 -12.99 2.11 -12.25
N ASN A 185 -12.17 1.49 -11.42
CA ASN A 185 -11.53 2.16 -10.27
C ASN A 185 -10.12 2.66 -10.62
N ARG A 186 -10.03 3.52 -11.63
CA ARG A 186 -8.78 4.13 -12.12
C ARG A 186 -8.38 5.35 -11.28
N VAL A 187 -8.06 5.12 -10.01
CA VAL A 187 -7.72 6.19 -9.08
C VAL A 187 -6.21 6.18 -8.80
N PHE A 188 -5.52 7.25 -9.19
CA PHE A 188 -4.12 7.44 -8.83
C PHE A 188 -3.99 7.79 -7.35
N ASP A 189 -3.13 7.06 -6.65
CA ASP A 189 -2.78 7.36 -5.26
C ASP A 189 -1.71 8.46 -5.23
N TYR A 190 -2.02 9.53 -4.49
CA TYR A 190 -1.12 10.68 -4.36
C TYR A 190 0.17 10.31 -3.63
N GLU A 191 0.10 9.52 -2.57
CA GLU A 191 1.24 9.18 -1.71
C GLU A 191 2.24 8.27 -2.44
N ILE A 192 1.74 7.33 -3.27
CA ILE A 192 2.60 6.48 -4.13
C ILE A 192 3.38 7.34 -5.13
N VAL A 193 2.68 8.26 -5.81
CA VAL A 193 3.34 9.17 -6.77
C VAL A 193 4.31 10.09 -6.05
N GLN A 194 3.91 10.66 -4.92
CA GLN A 194 4.74 11.54 -4.09
C GLN A 194 6.04 10.88 -3.67
N LYS A 195 5.99 9.64 -3.18
CA LYS A 195 7.17 8.85 -2.75
C LYS A 195 8.16 8.71 -3.89
N LYS A 196 7.70 8.26 -5.06
CA LYS A 196 8.55 8.06 -6.23
C LYS A 196 9.21 9.35 -6.71
N LEU A 197 8.44 10.45 -6.79
CA LEU A 197 8.98 11.74 -7.23
C LEU A 197 10.01 12.31 -6.25
N ARG A 198 9.80 12.10 -4.95
CA ARG A 198 10.78 12.48 -3.92
C ARG A 198 12.09 11.69 -4.07
N GLU A 199 12.02 10.38 -4.27
CA GLU A 199 13.21 9.56 -4.52
C GLU A 199 13.97 10.02 -5.75
N LEU A 200 13.26 10.29 -6.85
CA LEU A 200 13.88 10.81 -8.08
C LEU A 200 14.55 12.17 -7.87
N SER A 201 14.01 13.03 -7.01
CA SER A 201 14.63 14.32 -6.70
C SER A 201 15.96 14.17 -5.94
N PHE A 202 16.10 13.17 -5.08
CA PHE A 202 17.37 12.85 -4.41
C PHE A 202 18.40 12.26 -5.36
N LEU A 203 17.97 11.38 -6.28
CA LEU A 203 18.86 10.74 -7.26
C LEU A 203 19.33 11.71 -8.36
N ASN A 204 18.61 12.82 -8.55
CA ASN A 204 18.90 13.83 -9.57
C ASN A 204 18.99 15.23 -8.94
N SER A 205 20.09 15.45 -8.22
CA SER A 205 20.33 16.73 -7.53
C SER A 205 20.21 17.91 -8.50
N GLY A 206 19.46 18.93 -8.09
CA GLY A 206 19.21 20.15 -8.86
C GLY A 206 17.90 20.14 -9.67
N VAL A 207 17.34 18.95 -9.99
CA VAL A 207 16.04 18.85 -10.68
C VAL A 207 14.91 19.20 -9.72
N GLN A 208 14.00 20.04 -10.16
CA GLN A 208 12.79 20.39 -9.44
C GLN A 208 11.60 19.60 -9.98
N ILE A 209 10.91 18.87 -9.11
CA ILE A 209 9.73 18.08 -9.47
C ILE A 209 8.52 18.60 -8.69
N GLU A 210 7.50 19.08 -9.38
CA GLU A 210 6.25 19.56 -8.79
C GLU A 210 5.15 18.50 -8.96
N LEU A 211 4.48 18.14 -7.86
CA LEU A 211 3.30 17.27 -7.87
C LEU A 211 2.08 18.06 -7.40
N ILE A 212 1.02 18.08 -8.21
CA ILE A 212 -0.25 18.71 -7.87
C ILE A 212 -1.37 17.68 -7.96
N ASP A 213 -2.21 17.60 -6.94
CA ASP A 213 -3.46 16.87 -6.96
C ASP A 213 -4.65 17.85 -6.92
N GLU A 214 -5.27 18.05 -8.06
CA GLU A 214 -6.43 18.96 -8.18
C GLU A 214 -7.67 18.42 -7.44
N ARG A 215 -7.74 17.12 -7.18
CA ARG A 215 -8.86 16.48 -6.47
C ARG A 215 -8.90 16.87 -4.99
N SER A 216 -7.73 16.95 -4.39
CA SER A 216 -7.54 17.23 -2.95
C SER A 216 -6.96 18.63 -2.69
N SER A 217 -6.60 19.37 -3.75
CA SER A 217 -5.86 20.65 -3.65
C SER A 217 -4.52 20.53 -2.92
N LYS A 218 -3.91 19.34 -2.94
CA LYS A 218 -2.56 19.10 -2.40
C LYS A 218 -1.53 19.48 -3.47
N SER A 219 -0.43 20.09 -3.04
CA SER A 219 0.72 20.38 -3.91
C SER A 219 2.01 20.23 -3.12
N ASN A 220 3.00 19.58 -3.72
CA ASN A 220 4.34 19.45 -3.18
C ASN A 220 5.38 19.74 -4.27
N VAL A 221 6.48 20.36 -3.85
CA VAL A 221 7.67 20.58 -4.70
C VAL A 221 8.84 19.85 -4.08
N PHE A 222 9.49 19.00 -4.86
CA PHE A 222 10.68 18.24 -4.48
C PHE A 222 11.87 18.82 -5.22
N LYS A 223 12.89 19.21 -4.48
CA LYS A 223 14.16 19.68 -5.00
C LYS A 223 15.25 19.36 -3.98
N SER A 224 16.18 18.52 -4.35
CA SER A 224 17.35 18.21 -3.55
C SER A 224 18.59 18.91 -4.09
N THR A 225 19.38 19.45 -3.19
CA THR A 225 20.71 20.00 -3.51
C THR A 225 21.84 19.15 -2.93
N GLY A 226 21.55 18.36 -1.91
CA GLY A 226 22.50 17.44 -1.25
C GLY A 226 22.46 16.01 -1.79
N GLY A 227 21.56 15.69 -2.73
CA GLY A 227 21.54 14.40 -3.42
C GLY A 227 21.39 13.19 -2.48
N LEU A 228 22.30 12.22 -2.58
CA LEU A 228 22.24 10.99 -1.77
C LEU A 228 22.46 11.23 -0.26
N GLU A 229 23.16 12.28 0.14
CA GLU A 229 23.29 12.61 1.56
C GLU A 229 21.93 13.01 2.16
N GLU A 230 21.16 13.84 1.44
CA GLU A 230 19.80 14.18 1.85
C GLU A 230 18.89 12.94 1.83
N PHE A 231 19.11 12.01 0.92
CA PHE A 231 18.34 10.77 0.85
C PHE A 231 18.61 9.89 2.09
N VAL A 232 19.87 9.69 2.46
CA VAL A 232 20.25 8.97 3.70
C VAL A 232 19.69 9.67 4.93
N SER A 233 19.81 11.00 5.00
CA SER A 233 19.22 11.80 6.08
C SER A 233 17.70 11.62 6.18
N TYR A 234 17.00 11.62 5.04
CA TYR A 234 15.57 11.38 4.97
C TYR A 234 15.19 9.98 5.48
N LYS A 235 15.94 8.94 5.08
CA LYS A 235 15.72 7.56 5.56
C LYS A 235 16.03 7.37 7.04
N ASN A 236 16.94 8.18 7.58
CA ASN A 236 17.30 8.16 9.01
C ASN A 236 16.54 9.18 9.85
N LYS A 237 15.56 9.89 9.28
CA LYS A 237 14.78 10.94 9.97
C LYS A 237 14.28 10.51 11.35
N ASN A 238 13.96 9.25 11.52
CA ASN A 238 13.33 8.70 12.73
C ASN A 238 14.31 7.89 13.60
N LYS A 239 15.61 7.90 13.27
CA LYS A 239 16.67 7.12 13.92
C LYS A 239 17.72 8.05 14.50
N THR A 240 18.43 7.57 15.51
CA THR A 240 19.56 8.31 16.07
C THR A 240 20.82 7.99 15.28
N ALA A 241 21.34 8.96 14.55
CA ALA A 241 22.58 8.81 13.82
C ALA A 241 23.78 8.60 14.77
N LEU A 242 24.63 7.64 14.46
CA LEU A 242 25.84 7.33 15.24
C LEU A 242 27.09 8.01 14.68
N ASN A 243 27.12 8.32 13.40
CA ASN A 243 28.21 9.00 12.72
C ASN A 243 27.66 10.03 11.72
N LYS A 244 28.52 10.90 11.21
CA LYS A 244 28.18 11.76 10.07
C LYS A 244 27.94 10.91 8.83
N ILE A 245 27.15 11.44 7.88
CA ILE A 245 26.97 10.76 6.60
C ILE A 245 28.31 10.70 5.88
N PHE A 246 28.73 9.49 5.53
CA PHE A 246 29.86 9.28 4.63
C PHE A 246 29.33 9.19 3.21
N SER A 247 29.89 9.97 2.30
CA SER A 247 29.51 9.94 0.90
C SER A 247 30.70 10.10 -0.01
N PHE A 248 30.61 9.55 -1.20
CA PHE A 248 31.54 9.84 -2.29
C PHE A 248 30.85 9.67 -3.65
N SER A 249 31.36 10.41 -4.65
CA SER A 249 30.98 10.27 -6.04
C SER A 249 32.24 10.08 -6.88
N LYS A 250 32.22 9.13 -7.82
CA LYS A 250 33.37 8.79 -8.66
C LYS A 250 32.99 8.42 -10.09
N GLU A 251 33.60 9.05 -11.06
CA GLU A 251 33.59 8.59 -12.43
C GLU A 251 34.74 7.57 -12.64
N ALA A 252 34.37 6.33 -12.98
CA ALA A 252 35.28 5.20 -13.06
C ALA A 252 35.72 4.87 -14.49
N GLY A 253 35.50 5.78 -15.45
CA GLY A 253 35.76 5.58 -16.88
C GLY A 253 34.72 4.72 -17.60
N LYS A 254 34.80 4.63 -18.92
CA LYS A 254 33.86 3.93 -19.78
C LYS A 254 32.40 4.38 -19.58
N GLY A 255 32.17 5.61 -19.15
CA GLY A 255 30.82 6.12 -18.86
C GLY A 255 30.17 5.57 -17.58
N ILE A 256 30.91 4.86 -16.72
CA ILE A 256 30.44 4.36 -15.43
C ILE A 256 30.66 5.44 -14.38
N SER A 257 29.60 5.80 -13.65
CA SER A 257 29.72 6.61 -12.44
C SER A 257 29.09 5.90 -11.25
N ILE A 258 29.65 6.14 -10.07
CA ILE A 258 29.21 5.56 -8.80
C ILE A 258 29.06 6.69 -7.81
N GLU A 259 27.94 6.70 -7.12
CA GLU A 259 27.71 7.57 -5.99
C GLU A 259 27.16 6.73 -4.84
N ILE A 260 27.76 6.84 -3.67
CA ILE A 260 27.37 6.09 -2.48
C ILE A 260 27.31 7.04 -1.30
N ALA A 261 26.22 6.96 -0.54
CA ALA A 261 26.09 7.62 0.76
C ALA A 261 25.64 6.60 1.80
N LEU A 262 26.21 6.66 3.00
CA LEU A 262 25.88 5.74 4.08
C LEU A 262 26.05 6.36 5.48
N GLN A 263 25.32 5.81 6.45
CA GLN A 263 25.35 6.22 7.85
C GLN A 263 24.89 5.07 8.75
N TRP A 264 25.57 4.85 9.87
CA TRP A 264 25.08 3.96 10.92
C TRP A 264 24.16 4.72 11.88
N ASN A 265 23.18 4.02 12.38
CA ASN A 265 22.20 4.50 13.35
C ASN A 265 22.00 3.49 14.50
N ASP A 266 21.18 3.84 15.48
CA ASP A 266 20.92 3.05 16.67
C ASP A 266 20.05 1.81 16.44
N SER A 267 19.44 1.64 15.26
CA SER A 267 18.61 0.47 14.93
C SER A 267 19.42 -0.82 14.75
N TYR A 268 18.72 -1.94 14.62
CA TYR A 268 19.33 -3.26 14.41
C TYR A 268 19.11 -3.79 12.99
N GLN A 269 18.44 -3.00 12.14
CA GLN A 269 18.10 -3.40 10.78
C GLN A 269 19.05 -2.79 9.76
N GLU A 270 19.36 -3.55 8.72
CA GLU A 270 20.04 -3.08 7.51
C GLU A 270 19.00 -2.40 6.58
N ASN A 271 19.31 -1.22 6.06
CA ASN A 271 18.51 -0.53 5.04
C ASN A 271 19.44 -0.08 3.92
N ILE A 272 19.63 -0.94 2.92
CA ILE A 272 20.46 -0.65 1.75
C ILE A 272 19.57 -0.60 0.51
N GLN A 273 19.55 0.55 -0.16
CA GLN A 273 18.84 0.73 -1.41
C GLN A 273 19.83 0.89 -2.56
N CYS A 274 19.53 0.22 -3.67
CA CYS A 274 20.39 0.20 -4.84
C CYS A 274 19.64 0.75 -6.05
N PHE A 275 20.34 1.58 -6.82
CA PHE A 275 19.81 2.20 -8.02
C PHE A 275 20.80 2.07 -9.18
N THR A 276 20.28 1.78 -10.36
CA THR A 276 21.04 1.83 -11.61
C THR A 276 20.29 2.69 -12.62
N ASN A 277 20.89 3.79 -13.09
CA ASN A 277 20.27 4.76 -13.97
C ASN A 277 18.90 5.23 -13.41
N ASN A 278 18.83 5.54 -12.10
CA ASN A 278 17.65 5.95 -11.34
C ASN A 278 16.56 4.88 -11.17
N ILE A 279 16.77 3.66 -11.65
CA ILE A 279 15.85 2.53 -11.47
C ILE A 279 16.24 1.79 -10.19
N PRO A 280 15.28 1.54 -9.27
CA PRO A 280 15.55 0.78 -8.05
C PRO A 280 15.74 -0.71 -8.38
N GLN A 281 16.74 -1.34 -7.75
CA GLN A 281 16.93 -2.78 -7.77
C GLN A 281 16.57 -3.38 -6.42
N ARG A 282 15.35 -3.88 -6.31
CA ARG A 282 14.81 -4.48 -5.08
C ARG A 282 15.62 -5.71 -4.64
N ASP A 283 16.06 -6.52 -5.60
CA ASP A 283 16.89 -7.70 -5.37
C ASP A 283 18.39 -7.38 -5.40
N GLY A 284 18.76 -6.10 -5.41
CA GLY A 284 20.15 -5.66 -5.49
C GLY A 284 20.84 -6.06 -6.79
N GLY A 285 21.98 -6.75 -6.67
CA GLY A 285 22.75 -7.19 -7.84
C GLY A 285 24.27 -7.08 -7.65
N SER A 286 25.00 -7.01 -8.77
CA SER A 286 26.46 -6.99 -8.77
C SER A 286 27.07 -5.80 -8.02
N HIS A 287 26.43 -4.62 -8.06
CA HIS A 287 26.83 -3.44 -7.29
C HIS A 287 26.67 -3.65 -5.78
N LEU A 288 25.57 -4.24 -5.32
CA LEU A 288 25.33 -4.55 -3.91
C LEU A 288 26.37 -5.57 -3.40
N VAL A 289 26.65 -6.61 -4.20
CA VAL A 289 27.68 -7.61 -3.86
C VAL A 289 29.06 -6.95 -3.73
N GLY A 290 29.43 -6.06 -4.66
CA GLY A 290 30.67 -5.30 -4.59
C GLY A 290 30.76 -4.44 -3.34
N PHE A 291 29.70 -3.70 -3.03
CA PHE A 291 29.60 -2.87 -1.84
C PHE A 291 29.73 -3.68 -0.54
N ARG A 292 28.95 -4.75 -0.38
CA ARG A 292 28.98 -5.60 0.82
C ARG A 292 30.34 -6.25 1.05
N THR A 293 31.00 -6.69 -0.03
CA THR A 293 32.38 -7.25 0.02
C THR A 293 33.37 -6.19 0.48
N ALA A 294 33.33 -5.00 -0.13
CA ALA A 294 34.21 -3.90 0.24
C ALA A 294 34.02 -3.45 1.67
N LEU A 295 32.76 -3.22 2.07
CA LEU A 295 32.40 -2.79 3.43
C LEU A 295 32.98 -3.71 4.49
N THR A 296 32.68 -5.02 4.38
CA THR A 296 33.16 -6.03 5.35
C THR A 296 34.68 -6.11 5.37
N ARG A 297 35.31 -6.12 4.20
CA ARG A 297 36.80 -6.21 4.12
C ARG A 297 37.45 -4.96 4.70
N THR A 298 36.96 -3.77 4.39
CA THR A 298 37.55 -2.51 4.87
C THR A 298 37.46 -2.42 6.40
N LEU A 299 36.29 -2.71 6.96
CA LEU A 299 36.06 -2.64 8.40
C LEU A 299 36.92 -3.67 9.16
N ASN A 300 36.95 -4.91 8.70
CA ASN A 300 37.78 -5.95 9.33
C ASN A 300 39.28 -5.61 9.25
N ASN A 301 39.79 -5.16 8.10
CA ASN A 301 41.16 -4.73 7.96
C ASN A 301 41.50 -3.54 8.86
N PHE A 302 40.62 -2.58 9.00
CA PHE A 302 40.79 -1.45 9.88
C PHE A 302 40.85 -1.90 11.35
N MET A 303 39.87 -2.72 11.78
CA MET A 303 39.82 -3.25 13.16
C MET A 303 41.05 -4.11 13.52
N GLU A 304 41.54 -4.88 12.58
CA GLU A 304 42.76 -5.69 12.78
C GLU A 304 43.99 -4.81 12.95
N LYS A 305 44.20 -3.84 12.03
CA LYS A 305 45.35 -2.92 12.06
C LYS A 305 45.39 -2.06 13.31
N GLU A 306 44.23 -1.54 13.73
CA GLU A 306 44.10 -0.71 14.93
C GLU A 306 43.99 -1.54 16.23
N GLY A 307 44.04 -2.86 16.13
CA GLY A 307 44.10 -3.77 17.29
C GLY A 307 42.80 -3.98 18.03
N TYR A 308 41.66 -3.62 17.47
CA TYR A 308 40.35 -3.83 18.09
C TYR A 308 39.95 -5.30 18.20
N LEU A 309 40.55 -6.20 17.37
CA LEU A 309 40.23 -7.62 17.33
C LEU A 309 41.04 -8.47 18.33
N LYS A 310 41.97 -7.88 19.08
CA LYS A 310 42.89 -8.66 19.99
C LYS A 310 42.16 -9.52 21.03
N ASN A 311 40.97 -9.07 21.46
CA ASN A 311 40.20 -9.77 22.52
C ASN A 311 38.95 -10.47 21.97
N GLU A 312 38.73 -10.48 20.64
CA GLU A 312 37.60 -11.11 20.01
C GLU A 312 37.89 -12.52 19.57
N THR A 313 36.91 -13.42 19.70
CA THR A 313 37.09 -14.85 19.38
C THR A 313 37.10 -15.12 17.87
N SER A 314 36.47 -14.25 17.11
CA SER A 314 36.40 -14.28 15.62
C SER A 314 36.19 -12.87 15.06
N PRO A 315 36.63 -12.60 13.84
CA PRO A 315 36.33 -11.33 13.21
C PRO A 315 34.83 -11.18 12.97
N PRO A 316 34.30 -9.93 13.01
CA PRO A 316 32.89 -9.66 12.70
C PRO A 316 32.52 -10.13 11.30
N SER A 317 31.31 -10.62 11.17
CA SER A 317 30.71 -11.03 9.91
C SER A 317 30.21 -9.81 9.10
N GLY A 318 29.85 -10.04 7.84
CA GLY A 318 29.24 -9.00 7.03
C GLY A 318 27.89 -8.49 7.60
N GLU A 319 27.11 -9.34 8.25
CA GLU A 319 25.88 -8.94 8.96
C GLU A 319 26.15 -8.00 10.12
N ASP A 320 27.18 -8.32 10.94
CA ASP A 320 27.55 -7.48 12.08
C ASP A 320 27.97 -6.07 11.59
N ALA A 321 28.64 -5.98 10.45
CA ALA A 321 29.08 -4.73 9.84
C ALA A 321 27.90 -3.89 9.32
N ARG A 322 26.78 -4.52 8.99
CA ARG A 322 25.61 -3.86 8.42
C ARG A 322 24.47 -3.63 9.42
N GLU A 323 24.61 -4.07 10.68
CA GLU A 323 23.64 -3.78 11.73
C GLU A 323 23.49 -2.27 11.93
N GLY A 324 22.30 -1.75 11.76
CA GLY A 324 21.99 -0.32 11.85
C GLY A 324 22.54 0.53 10.70
N LEU A 325 22.92 -0.07 9.58
CA LEU A 325 23.44 0.64 8.42
C LEU A 325 22.31 1.08 7.50
N THR A 326 22.25 2.37 7.20
CA THR A 326 21.49 2.91 6.07
C THR A 326 22.47 3.30 4.97
N ALA A 327 22.29 2.77 3.75
CA ALA A 327 23.13 3.08 2.61
C ALA A 327 22.34 3.22 1.31
N ILE A 328 22.69 4.19 0.49
CA ILE A 328 22.16 4.38 -0.85
C ILE A 328 23.29 4.21 -1.83
N ILE A 329 23.11 3.31 -2.79
CA ILE A 329 24.09 3.01 -3.84
C ILE A 329 23.48 3.38 -5.18
N SER A 330 23.97 4.41 -5.83
CA SER A 330 23.56 4.84 -7.17
C SER A 330 24.68 4.57 -8.15
N THR A 331 24.37 3.83 -9.21
CA THR A 331 25.30 3.55 -10.30
C THR A 331 24.72 4.01 -11.62
N LYS A 332 25.53 4.64 -12.46
CA LYS A 332 25.13 5.03 -13.82
C LYS A 332 26.01 4.25 -14.81
N LEU A 333 25.37 3.53 -15.72
CA LEU A 333 26.01 2.69 -16.73
C LEU A 333 25.41 2.96 -18.12
N PRO A 334 26.21 2.96 -19.20
CA PRO A 334 25.67 3.11 -20.54
C PRO A 334 24.75 1.95 -20.97
N ASP A 335 25.15 0.70 -20.66
CA ASP A 335 24.40 -0.52 -21.05
C ASP A 335 24.25 -1.48 -19.86
N PRO A 336 23.35 -1.20 -18.88
CA PRO A 336 23.14 -2.08 -17.76
C PRO A 336 22.35 -3.33 -18.16
N LYS A 337 22.75 -4.50 -17.61
CA LYS A 337 22.08 -5.78 -17.82
C LYS A 337 21.31 -6.17 -16.58
N PHE A 338 20.05 -6.56 -16.76
CA PHE A 338 19.15 -6.97 -15.69
C PHE A 338 18.71 -8.42 -15.83
N SER A 339 18.29 -9.04 -14.73
CA SER A 339 17.82 -10.43 -14.71
C SER A 339 16.44 -10.62 -15.35
N SER A 340 15.61 -9.56 -15.37
CA SER A 340 14.22 -9.59 -15.82
C SER A 340 13.79 -8.26 -16.44
N GLN A 341 12.62 -8.23 -17.06
CA GLN A 341 12.02 -7.02 -17.62
C GLN A 341 11.68 -5.98 -16.55
N THR A 342 11.40 -6.41 -15.31
CA THR A 342 11.11 -5.53 -14.16
C THR A 342 12.34 -4.83 -13.63
N LYS A 343 13.54 -5.23 -14.08
CA LYS A 343 14.84 -4.64 -13.71
C LYS A 343 15.19 -4.71 -12.21
N ASP A 344 14.61 -5.65 -11.48
CA ASP A 344 14.76 -5.75 -10.02
C ASP A 344 16.18 -6.14 -9.58
N LYS A 345 16.97 -6.76 -10.46
CA LYS A 345 18.34 -7.19 -10.16
C LYS A 345 19.32 -6.84 -11.25
N LEU A 346 20.39 -6.12 -10.89
CA LEU A 346 21.51 -5.82 -11.80
C LEU A 346 22.46 -7.03 -11.92
N VAL A 347 22.71 -7.48 -13.16
CA VAL A 347 23.62 -8.60 -13.44
C VAL A 347 24.88 -8.21 -14.20
N SER A 348 25.10 -6.92 -14.47
CA SER A 348 26.32 -6.39 -15.09
C SER A 348 27.54 -6.70 -14.22
N SER A 349 28.38 -7.64 -14.65
CA SER A 349 29.49 -8.15 -13.85
C SER A 349 30.64 -7.14 -13.70
N GLU A 350 30.81 -6.22 -14.65
CA GLU A 350 31.80 -5.17 -14.69
C GLU A 350 31.68 -4.14 -13.57
N ILE A 351 30.48 -3.97 -12.99
CA ILE A 351 30.26 -2.98 -11.94
C ILE A 351 30.76 -3.43 -10.56
N LYS A 352 30.74 -4.76 -10.32
CA LYS A 352 31.15 -5.31 -9.02
C LYS A 352 32.57 -4.88 -8.61
N PRO A 353 33.63 -5.11 -9.43
CA PRO A 353 34.98 -4.74 -9.04
C PRO A 353 35.18 -3.23 -8.90
N VAL A 354 34.43 -2.44 -9.68
CA VAL A 354 34.51 -0.96 -9.63
C VAL A 354 33.93 -0.46 -8.30
N VAL A 355 32.73 -0.90 -7.94
CA VAL A 355 32.11 -0.55 -6.65
C VAL A 355 32.97 -1.06 -5.49
N GLU A 356 33.50 -2.28 -5.57
CA GLU A 356 34.35 -2.85 -4.53
C GLU A 356 35.63 -2.03 -4.32
N GLN A 357 36.33 -1.66 -5.38
CA GLN A 357 37.57 -0.91 -5.30
C GLN A 357 37.37 0.50 -4.77
N GLU A 358 36.41 1.24 -5.32
CA GLU A 358 36.19 2.64 -4.93
C GLU A 358 35.63 2.73 -3.51
N THR A 359 34.71 1.84 -3.12
CA THR A 359 34.19 1.78 -1.74
C THR A 359 35.32 1.46 -0.76
N TYR A 360 36.16 0.46 -1.07
CA TYR A 360 37.31 0.10 -0.21
C TYR A 360 38.24 1.29 0.00
N LYS A 361 38.58 2.00 -1.06
CA LYS A 361 39.47 3.14 -1.02
C LYS A 361 38.89 4.28 -0.18
N HIS A 362 37.77 4.80 -0.58
CA HIS A 362 37.16 5.98 0.06
C HIS A 362 36.76 5.72 1.51
N LEU A 363 36.23 4.53 1.83
CA LEU A 363 35.87 4.20 3.20
C LEU A 363 37.11 4.00 4.08
N SER A 364 38.22 3.43 3.54
CA SER A 364 39.48 3.33 4.27
C SER A 364 40.03 4.70 4.62
N ASP A 365 40.06 5.62 3.66
CA ASP A 365 40.51 7.00 3.87
C ASP A 365 39.60 7.68 4.95
N TYR A 366 38.32 7.57 4.84
CA TYR A 366 37.36 8.14 5.83
C TYR A 366 37.60 7.65 7.25
N LEU A 367 37.79 6.33 7.44
CA LEU A 367 38.03 5.77 8.77
C LEU A 367 39.33 6.26 9.42
N LEU A 368 40.37 6.47 8.59
CA LEU A 368 41.64 7.00 9.06
C LEU A 368 41.57 8.49 9.38
N GLU A 369 40.84 9.27 8.56
CA GLU A 369 40.67 10.71 8.74
C GLU A 369 39.72 11.07 9.90
N ASN A 370 38.82 10.16 10.25
CA ASN A 370 37.77 10.40 11.28
C ASN A 370 37.82 9.37 12.42
N PRO A 371 38.90 9.35 13.26
CA PRO A 371 39.12 8.28 14.25
C PRO A 371 38.01 8.19 15.30
N ASN A 372 37.38 9.31 15.69
CA ASN A 372 36.28 9.30 16.65
C ASN A 372 35.02 8.60 16.09
N GLU A 373 34.68 8.87 14.84
CA GLU A 373 33.57 8.23 14.16
C GLU A 373 33.85 6.76 13.88
N ALA A 374 35.08 6.45 13.44
CA ALA A 374 35.53 5.08 13.24
C ALA A 374 35.39 4.25 14.53
N LYS A 375 35.76 4.83 15.69
CA LYS A 375 35.61 4.17 16.99
C LYS A 375 34.13 3.86 17.33
N ILE A 376 33.23 4.78 17.06
CA ILE A 376 31.78 4.58 17.27
C ILE A 376 31.27 3.45 16.37
N ILE A 377 31.61 3.48 15.08
CA ILE A 377 31.22 2.46 14.10
C ILE A 377 31.76 1.09 14.53
N VAL A 378 33.05 1.01 14.88
CA VAL A 378 33.67 -0.24 15.34
C VAL A 378 33.00 -0.76 16.61
N SER A 379 32.70 0.12 17.58
CA SER A 379 32.00 -0.29 18.79
C SER A 379 30.64 -0.91 18.50
N LYS A 380 29.85 -0.32 17.60
CA LYS A 380 28.56 -0.88 17.15
C LYS A 380 28.73 -2.27 16.53
N ILE A 381 29.72 -2.42 15.65
CA ILE A 381 29.99 -3.70 14.96
C ILE A 381 30.44 -4.80 15.94
N LEU A 382 31.32 -4.48 16.90
CA LEU A 382 31.76 -5.44 17.91
C LEU A 382 30.62 -5.83 18.85
N GLU A 383 29.74 -4.90 19.21
CA GLU A 383 28.54 -5.24 19.98
C GLU A 383 27.62 -6.18 19.21
N ALA A 384 27.40 -5.94 17.91
CA ALA A 384 26.61 -6.82 17.06
C ALA A 384 27.22 -8.22 16.98
N SER A 385 28.55 -8.31 16.79
CA SER A 385 29.27 -9.57 16.73
C SER A 385 29.18 -10.38 18.04
N ARG A 386 29.35 -9.71 19.19
CA ARG A 386 29.21 -10.36 20.51
C ARG A 386 27.80 -10.84 20.75
N ALA A 387 26.78 -10.06 20.36
CA ALA A 387 25.40 -10.46 20.47
C ALA A 387 25.07 -11.69 19.60
N ARG A 388 25.56 -11.73 18.36
CA ARG A 388 25.43 -12.88 17.47
C ARG A 388 26.08 -14.13 18.05
N GLU A 389 27.31 -14.03 18.62
CA GLU A 389 27.95 -15.16 19.27
C GLU A 389 27.19 -15.65 20.51
N ALA A 390 26.71 -14.75 21.34
CA ALA A 390 25.87 -15.09 22.49
C ALA A 390 24.60 -15.83 22.05
N ALA A 391 23.97 -15.36 21.00
CA ALA A 391 22.79 -15.98 20.40
C ALA A 391 23.09 -17.39 19.88
N ARG A 392 24.22 -17.60 19.21
CA ARG A 392 24.69 -18.92 18.73
C ARG A 392 24.89 -19.88 19.86
N LYS A 393 25.58 -19.44 20.92
CA LYS A 393 25.80 -20.29 22.13
C LYS A 393 24.49 -20.68 22.81
N ALA A 394 23.55 -19.75 22.96
CA ALA A 394 22.22 -20.03 23.51
C ALA A 394 21.46 -21.07 22.68
N ARG A 395 21.49 -20.97 21.37
CA ARG A 395 20.88 -21.93 20.43
C ARG A 395 21.49 -23.34 20.58
N GLU A 396 22.81 -23.44 20.64
CA GLU A 396 23.49 -24.71 20.81
C GLU A 396 23.11 -25.41 22.13
N MET A 397 22.98 -24.65 23.22
CA MET A 397 22.47 -25.14 24.50
C MET A 397 21.05 -25.66 24.41
N THR A 398 20.15 -24.91 23.77
CA THR A 398 18.75 -25.31 23.57
C THR A 398 18.64 -26.58 22.72
N ARG A 399 19.42 -26.70 21.64
CA ARG A 399 19.48 -27.92 20.81
C ARG A 399 20.02 -29.15 21.58
N LYS A 400 20.94 -28.94 22.49
CA LYS A 400 21.44 -30.03 23.35
C LYS A 400 20.37 -30.48 24.36
N GLN A 401 19.61 -29.54 24.93
CA GLN A 401 18.50 -29.86 25.83
C GLN A 401 17.34 -30.56 25.11
N GLY A 402 16.93 -30.11 23.93
CA GLY A 402 15.87 -30.74 23.13
C GLY A 402 16.23 -32.15 22.61
N ARG A 403 17.49 -32.47 22.44
CA ARG A 403 17.94 -33.84 22.12
C ARG A 403 17.78 -34.83 23.28
N LEU A 404 17.72 -34.36 24.54
CA LEU A 404 17.48 -35.18 25.71
C LEU A 404 16.00 -35.59 25.83
N ASP A 405 15.06 -34.84 25.27
CA ASP A 405 13.60 -35.12 25.28
C ASP A 405 13.10 -35.98 24.09
N GLY A 406 13.98 -36.46 23.23
CA GLY A 406 13.73 -37.51 22.22
C GLY A 406 12.96 -37.06 20.95
N SER A 407 12.23 -35.96 20.92
CA SER A 407 11.44 -35.51 19.76
C SER A 407 11.99 -34.28 19.05
N GLY A 408 12.80 -33.46 19.70
CA GLY A 408 13.35 -32.21 19.16
C GLY A 408 12.32 -31.13 18.88
N LEU A 409 11.05 -31.38 19.17
CA LEU A 409 9.94 -30.47 18.91
C LEU A 409 9.44 -29.83 20.21
N PRO A 410 8.90 -28.58 20.14
CA PRO A 410 8.35 -27.91 21.31
C PRO A 410 7.18 -28.67 21.92
N GLY A 411 7.17 -28.87 23.26
CA GLY A 411 6.10 -29.60 23.94
C GLY A 411 4.69 -28.97 23.80
N LYS A 412 4.61 -27.70 23.45
CA LYS A 412 3.34 -27.02 23.18
C LYS A 412 2.77 -27.31 21.79
N LEU A 413 3.59 -27.74 20.83
CA LEU A 413 3.18 -28.03 19.47
C LEU A 413 2.33 -29.29 19.41
N ALA A 414 1.11 -29.18 18.98
CA ALA A 414 0.30 -30.33 18.58
C ALA A 414 0.54 -30.57 17.07
N ASP A 415 1.56 -31.41 16.76
CA ASP A 415 1.96 -31.66 15.36
C ASP A 415 0.90 -32.46 14.58
N CYS A 416 0.98 -32.42 13.25
CA CYS A 416 0.18 -33.24 12.34
C CYS A 416 0.88 -34.56 12.01
N GLN A 417 0.12 -35.48 11.42
CA GLN A 417 0.64 -36.81 11.02
C GLN A 417 1.36 -36.75 9.66
N GLU A 418 0.93 -35.88 8.79
CA GLU A 418 1.52 -35.69 7.46
C GLU A 418 2.96 -35.17 7.59
N LYS A 419 3.85 -35.69 6.73
CA LYS A 419 5.28 -35.36 6.71
C LYS A 419 5.68 -34.54 5.46
N LYS A 420 4.79 -34.47 4.47
CA LYS A 420 5.02 -33.65 3.27
C LYS A 420 4.61 -32.21 3.57
N PRO A 421 5.54 -31.25 3.51
CA PRO A 421 5.26 -29.86 3.85
C PRO A 421 4.14 -29.24 3.01
N GLU A 422 4.03 -29.66 1.71
CA GLU A 422 3.05 -29.15 0.77
C GLU A 422 1.60 -29.51 1.18
N LEU A 423 1.43 -30.55 1.96
CA LEU A 423 0.13 -31.03 2.45
C LEU A 423 -0.13 -30.66 3.91
N SER A 424 0.82 -29.98 4.55
CA SER A 424 0.80 -29.68 5.98
C SER A 424 0.57 -28.21 6.26
N GLU A 425 -0.24 -27.94 7.26
CA GLU A 425 -0.58 -26.58 7.73
C GLU A 425 -0.27 -26.44 9.21
N ILE A 426 0.22 -25.28 9.62
CA ILE A 426 0.36 -24.92 11.04
C ILE A 426 -0.49 -23.69 11.36
N TYR A 427 -1.26 -23.76 12.43
CA TYR A 427 -2.02 -22.63 12.97
C TYR A 427 -1.30 -22.07 14.18
N LEU A 428 -0.93 -20.80 14.11
CA LEU A 428 -0.40 -20.01 15.22
C LEU A 428 -1.58 -19.39 15.94
N VAL A 429 -1.92 -19.90 17.11
CA VAL A 429 -3.16 -19.58 17.81
C VAL A 429 -2.88 -18.76 19.05
N GLU A 430 -3.63 -17.71 19.27
CA GLU A 430 -3.55 -16.88 20.46
C GLU A 430 -4.09 -17.62 21.69
N GLY A 431 -3.21 -17.78 22.69
CA GLY A 431 -3.56 -18.33 24.00
C GLY A 431 -3.84 -19.83 24.04
N GLU A 432 -3.85 -20.37 25.25
CA GLU A 432 -4.09 -21.80 25.49
C GLU A 432 -5.58 -22.16 25.35
N SER A 433 -6.51 -21.24 25.61
CA SER A 433 -7.95 -21.48 25.51
C SER A 433 -8.38 -21.75 24.07
N ALA A 434 -8.10 -20.81 23.16
CA ALA A 434 -8.38 -20.99 21.74
C ALA A 434 -7.54 -22.13 21.14
N GLY A 435 -6.27 -22.29 21.60
CA GLY A 435 -5.42 -23.42 21.27
C GLY A 435 -6.03 -24.76 21.65
N GLY A 436 -6.73 -24.87 22.79
CA GLY A 436 -7.45 -26.06 23.22
C GLY A 436 -8.60 -26.44 22.30
N SER A 437 -9.47 -25.48 21.95
CA SER A 437 -10.54 -25.66 20.97
C SER A 437 -10.01 -26.04 19.59
N ALA A 438 -8.93 -25.36 19.12
CA ALA A 438 -8.30 -25.66 17.84
C ALA A 438 -7.67 -27.06 17.80
N LYS A 439 -7.00 -27.50 18.88
CA LYS A 439 -6.43 -28.85 19.00
C LYS A 439 -7.49 -29.95 18.92
N GLN A 440 -8.70 -29.69 19.47
CA GLN A 440 -9.80 -30.64 19.41
C GLN A 440 -10.50 -30.62 18.04
N GLY A 441 -10.72 -29.43 17.46
CA GLY A 441 -11.45 -29.26 16.21
C GLY A 441 -10.67 -29.56 14.92
N ARG A 442 -9.33 -29.56 14.97
CA ARG A 442 -8.45 -29.71 13.80
C ARG A 442 -8.54 -31.04 13.08
N ASN A 443 -8.18 -31.08 11.84
CA ASN A 443 -7.82 -32.32 11.15
C ASN A 443 -6.40 -32.72 11.56
N ARG A 444 -6.29 -33.78 12.40
CA ARG A 444 -4.99 -34.27 12.90
C ARG A 444 -4.06 -34.81 11.82
N GLN A 445 -4.59 -35.16 10.67
CA GLN A 445 -3.78 -35.66 9.55
C GLN A 445 -2.81 -34.57 9.02
N ASN A 446 -3.32 -33.38 8.74
CA ASN A 446 -2.55 -32.36 8.03
C ASN A 446 -2.49 -31.00 8.73
N GLN A 447 -3.16 -30.81 9.87
CA GLN A 447 -3.17 -29.54 10.61
C GLN A 447 -2.45 -29.65 11.94
N ALA A 448 -1.41 -28.84 12.13
CA ALA A 448 -0.69 -28.64 13.39
C ALA A 448 -1.18 -27.37 14.11
N ILE A 449 -1.15 -27.36 15.44
CA ILE A 449 -1.54 -26.22 16.26
C ILE A 449 -0.38 -25.84 17.18
N LEU A 450 0.00 -24.58 17.15
CA LEU A 450 0.97 -23.97 18.05
C LEU A 450 0.31 -22.83 18.83
N PRO A 451 -0.09 -23.05 20.09
CA PRO A 451 -0.55 -21.96 20.95
C PRO A 451 0.60 -21.03 21.33
N LEU A 452 0.38 -19.72 21.20
CA LEU A 452 1.32 -18.69 21.63
C LEU A 452 0.89 -18.15 23.00
N LYS A 453 1.84 -17.99 23.90
CA LYS A 453 1.56 -17.52 25.26
C LYS A 453 1.62 -15.98 25.31
N GLY A 454 0.52 -15.33 24.90
CA GLY A 454 0.41 -13.88 24.91
C GLY A 454 1.25 -13.18 23.82
N LYS A 455 1.58 -11.93 24.06
CA LYS A 455 2.34 -11.10 23.14
C LYS A 455 3.78 -11.60 23.00
N ILE A 456 4.21 -11.92 21.80
CA ILE A 456 5.60 -12.29 21.52
C ILE A 456 6.50 -11.05 21.57
N LEU A 457 7.82 -11.30 21.66
CA LEU A 457 8.80 -10.22 21.64
C LEU A 457 8.70 -9.40 20.34
N ASN A 458 8.69 -8.07 20.46
CA ASN A 458 8.79 -7.18 19.32
C ASN A 458 10.23 -7.22 18.76
N VAL A 459 10.40 -7.86 17.60
CA VAL A 459 11.72 -8.05 16.96
C VAL A 459 12.21 -6.78 16.25
N GLU A 460 11.36 -5.78 16.05
CA GLU A 460 11.78 -4.48 15.52
C GLU A 460 12.70 -3.75 16.52
N LYS A 461 12.42 -3.89 17.82
CA LYS A 461 13.13 -3.25 18.92
C LYS A 461 14.18 -4.13 19.60
N ALA A 462 14.35 -5.34 19.14
CA ALA A 462 15.17 -6.33 19.85
C ALA A 462 16.38 -6.76 19.01
N ARG A 463 17.55 -6.74 19.64
CA ARG A 463 18.74 -7.35 19.07
C ARG A 463 18.56 -8.87 18.95
N LEU A 464 19.34 -9.47 18.05
CA LEU A 464 19.26 -10.91 17.73
C LEU A 464 19.45 -11.82 18.96
N ASP A 465 20.33 -11.44 19.90
CA ASP A 465 20.52 -12.18 21.14
C ASP A 465 19.26 -12.24 22.02
N LYS A 466 18.54 -11.12 22.13
CA LYS A 466 17.25 -11.05 22.82
C LYS A 466 16.16 -11.82 22.07
N VAL A 467 16.14 -11.72 20.73
CA VAL A 467 15.19 -12.48 19.90
C VAL A 467 15.34 -13.97 20.17
N LEU A 468 16.57 -14.47 20.19
CA LEU A 468 16.88 -15.89 20.42
C LEU A 468 16.86 -16.31 21.90
N SER A 469 16.82 -15.39 22.83
CA SER A 469 16.54 -15.68 24.26
C SER A 469 15.05 -15.75 24.57
N SER A 470 14.19 -15.25 23.68
CA SER A 470 12.74 -15.34 23.84
C SER A 470 12.22 -16.74 23.58
N GLN A 471 11.67 -17.38 24.63
CA GLN A 471 11.18 -18.75 24.55
C GLN A 471 10.12 -18.94 23.46
N GLU A 472 9.18 -18.01 23.32
CA GLU A 472 8.10 -18.11 22.32
C GLU A 472 8.65 -18.01 20.89
N ILE A 473 9.66 -17.14 20.64
CA ILE A 473 10.33 -17.03 19.35
C ILE A 473 11.12 -18.31 19.03
N VAL A 474 11.87 -18.85 19.99
CA VAL A 474 12.62 -20.09 19.80
C VAL A 474 11.68 -21.27 19.51
N ILE A 475 10.55 -21.36 20.19
CA ILE A 475 9.49 -22.34 19.94
C ILE A 475 8.98 -22.23 18.51
N LEU A 476 8.70 -21.00 18.03
CA LEU A 476 8.21 -20.74 16.68
C LEU A 476 9.24 -21.15 15.61
N ILE A 477 10.51 -20.73 15.76
CA ILE A 477 11.60 -21.10 14.85
C ILE A 477 11.78 -22.63 14.80
N THR A 478 11.76 -23.29 15.97
CA THR A 478 11.91 -24.75 16.06
C THR A 478 10.73 -25.49 15.42
N ALA A 479 9.51 -24.99 15.61
CA ALA A 479 8.32 -25.59 15.02
C ALA A 479 8.34 -25.52 13.48
N LEU A 480 8.77 -24.38 12.90
CA LEU A 480 8.85 -24.17 11.45
C LEU A 480 10.02 -24.95 10.82
N GLY A 481 11.16 -25.03 11.49
CA GLY A 481 12.30 -25.86 11.10
C GLY A 481 13.22 -25.26 10.02
N CYS A 482 12.90 -24.12 9.43
CA CYS A 482 13.61 -23.51 8.29
C CYS A 482 14.74 -22.54 8.66
N GLY A 483 14.96 -22.24 9.97
CA GLY A 483 15.97 -21.25 10.41
C GLY A 483 15.47 -19.81 10.26
N ILE A 484 16.36 -18.85 10.49
CA ILE A 484 16.10 -17.41 10.34
C ILE A 484 17.29 -16.72 9.70
N ARG A 485 17.07 -15.59 9.00
CA ARG A 485 18.12 -14.78 8.34
C ARG A 485 19.07 -15.65 7.50
N ASP A 486 20.39 -15.49 7.64
CA ASP A 486 21.42 -16.22 6.86
C ASP A 486 21.34 -17.75 7.03
N GLU A 487 20.73 -18.28 8.11
CA GLU A 487 20.53 -19.71 8.31
C GLU A 487 19.20 -20.22 7.71
N PHE A 488 18.42 -19.31 7.14
CA PHE A 488 17.13 -19.66 6.54
C PHE A 488 17.32 -20.59 5.34
N THR A 489 16.51 -21.64 5.30
CA THR A 489 16.53 -22.63 4.22
C THR A 489 15.10 -23.07 3.96
N LEU A 490 14.51 -22.60 2.85
CA LEU A 490 13.09 -22.82 2.52
C LEU A 490 12.77 -24.33 2.41
N GLU A 491 13.69 -25.13 1.87
CA GLU A 491 13.52 -26.59 1.69
C GLU A 491 13.37 -27.35 3.03
N LYS A 492 13.74 -26.73 4.15
CA LYS A 492 13.57 -27.30 5.49
C LYS A 492 12.26 -26.91 6.15
N LEU A 493 11.45 -26.08 5.50
CA LEU A 493 10.15 -25.69 6.01
C LEU A 493 9.25 -26.91 6.20
N ARG A 494 8.62 -27.01 7.36
CA ARG A 494 7.79 -28.17 7.72
C ARG A 494 6.32 -28.03 7.32
N TYR A 495 5.84 -26.83 7.08
CA TYR A 495 4.44 -26.53 6.74
C TYR A 495 4.39 -25.46 5.67
N HIS A 496 3.82 -25.79 4.51
CA HIS A 496 3.67 -24.83 3.41
C HIS A 496 2.52 -23.82 3.63
N SER A 497 1.68 -24.03 4.65
CA SER A 497 0.67 -23.04 5.05
C SER A 497 0.84 -22.70 6.52
N ILE A 498 1.28 -21.48 6.79
CA ILE A 498 1.44 -20.94 8.15
C ILE A 498 0.29 -19.96 8.35
N VAL A 499 -0.68 -20.32 9.18
CA VAL A 499 -1.92 -19.58 9.37
C VAL A 499 -1.90 -18.86 10.71
N ILE A 500 -1.91 -17.55 10.69
CA ILE A 500 -2.06 -16.70 11.88
C ILE A 500 -3.54 -16.64 12.23
N MET A 501 -3.89 -17.09 13.43
CA MET A 501 -5.25 -17.16 13.93
C MET A 501 -5.33 -16.52 15.32
N THR A 502 -5.67 -15.23 15.36
CA THR A 502 -5.76 -14.38 16.55
C THR A 502 -7.20 -13.94 16.79
N ASP A 503 -7.49 -13.51 18.00
CA ASP A 503 -8.76 -12.95 18.38
C ASP A 503 -9.10 -11.68 17.60
N ALA A 504 -10.38 -11.34 17.51
CA ALA A 504 -10.85 -10.17 16.77
C ALA A 504 -10.89 -8.90 17.65
N ASP A 505 -10.04 -8.81 18.63
CA ASP A 505 -9.90 -7.67 19.55
C ASP A 505 -8.57 -6.90 19.33
N VAL A 506 -8.31 -5.90 20.17
CA VAL A 506 -7.11 -5.06 20.08
C VAL A 506 -5.83 -5.83 20.39
N ASP A 507 -5.89 -6.81 21.31
CA ASP A 507 -4.74 -7.64 21.68
C ASP A 507 -4.40 -8.64 20.58
N GLY A 508 -5.40 -9.29 19.98
CA GLY A 508 -5.22 -10.17 18.83
C GLY A 508 -4.67 -9.44 17.61
N SER A 509 -5.12 -8.22 17.37
CA SER A 509 -4.57 -7.36 16.31
C SER A 509 -3.10 -7.01 16.56
N HIS A 510 -2.72 -6.75 17.82
CA HIS A 510 -1.33 -6.51 18.19
C HIS A 510 -0.46 -7.77 18.04
N ILE A 511 -0.95 -8.93 18.46
CA ILE A 511 -0.23 -10.22 18.30
C ILE A 511 -0.01 -10.54 16.82
N ARG A 512 -1.02 -10.32 15.99
CA ARG A 512 -0.92 -10.46 14.53
C ARG A 512 0.17 -9.55 13.95
N THR A 513 0.19 -8.28 14.37
CA THR A 513 1.22 -7.33 13.93
C THR A 513 2.62 -7.75 14.37
N LEU A 514 2.80 -8.25 15.62
CA LEU A 514 4.07 -8.77 16.11
C LEU A 514 4.54 -9.99 15.31
N LEU A 515 3.64 -10.90 14.95
CA LEU A 515 3.95 -12.07 14.12
C LEU A 515 4.34 -11.67 12.70
N LEU A 516 3.60 -10.72 12.09
CA LEU A 516 3.93 -10.19 10.76
C LEU A 516 5.29 -9.51 10.78
N THR A 517 5.59 -8.71 11.82
CA THR A 517 6.91 -8.10 12.02
C THR A 517 8.01 -9.17 12.13
N PHE A 518 7.75 -10.24 12.88
CA PHE A 518 8.68 -11.36 13.00
C PHE A 518 8.96 -12.02 11.64
N PHE A 519 7.93 -12.39 10.89
CA PHE A 519 8.12 -13.02 9.58
C PHE A 519 8.81 -12.07 8.60
N TYR A 520 8.39 -10.82 8.54
CA TYR A 520 8.97 -9.84 7.64
C TYR A 520 10.47 -9.58 7.92
N ARG A 521 10.88 -9.50 9.21
CA ARG A 521 12.26 -9.19 9.61
C ARG A 521 13.19 -10.39 9.70
N GLN A 522 12.67 -11.58 9.95
CA GLN A 522 13.50 -12.76 10.23
C GLN A 522 13.37 -13.88 9.18
N MET A 523 12.27 -13.89 8.39
CA MET A 523 11.95 -14.92 7.40
C MET A 523 11.16 -14.31 6.23
N PRO A 524 11.63 -13.22 5.56
CA PRO A 524 10.88 -12.57 4.48
C PRO A 524 10.56 -13.53 3.33
N GLU A 525 11.44 -14.50 3.07
CA GLU A 525 11.28 -15.49 2.02
C GLU A 525 9.99 -16.33 2.18
N LEU A 526 9.48 -16.50 3.41
CA LEU A 526 8.19 -17.17 3.63
C LEU A 526 7.00 -16.36 3.12
N ILE A 527 7.09 -15.04 3.17
CA ILE A 527 6.04 -14.16 2.63
C ILE A 527 6.15 -14.13 1.11
N GLU A 528 7.36 -13.99 0.57
CA GLU A 528 7.64 -13.97 -0.87
C GLU A 528 7.21 -15.29 -1.54
N ALA A 529 7.47 -16.42 -0.89
CA ALA A 529 7.03 -17.74 -1.35
C ALA A 529 5.52 -18.00 -1.13
N GLY A 530 4.79 -17.07 -0.48
CA GLY A 530 3.35 -17.16 -0.29
C GLY A 530 2.89 -18.15 0.78
N HIS A 531 3.71 -18.45 1.78
CA HIS A 531 3.39 -19.42 2.83
C HIS A 531 2.64 -18.83 4.03
N ILE A 532 2.54 -17.50 4.16
CA ILE A 532 1.90 -16.85 5.31
C ILE A 532 0.45 -16.48 5.00
N PHE A 533 -0.46 -16.86 5.89
CA PHE A 533 -1.89 -16.61 5.78
C PHE A 533 -2.45 -16.06 7.09
N ILE A 534 -3.53 -15.27 6.99
CA ILE A 534 -4.33 -14.79 8.11
C ILE A 534 -5.69 -15.43 8.02
N ALA A 535 -6.10 -16.14 9.09
CA ALA A 535 -7.44 -16.67 9.20
C ALA A 535 -8.46 -15.56 9.46
N GLN A 536 -9.63 -15.67 8.85
CA GLN A 536 -10.76 -14.75 9.03
C GLN A 536 -11.93 -15.47 9.70
N PRO A 537 -11.93 -15.64 11.02
CA PRO A 537 -13.08 -16.19 11.72
C PRO A 537 -14.28 -15.24 11.59
N PRO A 538 -15.53 -15.76 11.66
CA PRO A 538 -16.72 -14.92 11.64
C PRO A 538 -16.84 -14.11 12.93
N LEU A 539 -17.22 -12.83 12.80
CA LEU A 539 -17.50 -11.99 13.96
C LEU A 539 -18.91 -12.19 14.54
N TYR A 540 -19.86 -12.67 13.73
CA TYR A 540 -21.23 -12.79 14.14
C TYR A 540 -21.78 -14.19 13.86
N LYS A 541 -22.61 -14.67 14.81
CA LYS A 541 -23.49 -15.82 14.65
C LYS A 541 -24.91 -15.36 14.78
N VAL A 542 -25.71 -15.61 13.74
CA VAL A 542 -27.14 -15.33 13.71
C VAL A 542 -27.89 -16.65 13.76
N LYS A 543 -28.75 -16.86 14.76
CA LYS A 543 -29.61 -18.03 14.84
C LYS A 543 -31.01 -17.68 14.34
N LYS A 544 -31.44 -18.36 13.25
CA LYS A 544 -32.79 -18.26 12.69
C LYS A 544 -33.46 -19.62 12.82
N GLY A 545 -34.32 -19.77 13.84
CA GLY A 545 -34.93 -21.07 14.18
C GLY A 545 -33.87 -22.10 14.61
N LYS A 546 -33.74 -23.20 13.85
CA LYS A 546 -32.75 -24.27 14.12
C LYS A 546 -31.44 -24.11 13.33
N LYS A 547 -31.32 -23.08 12.47
CA LYS A 547 -30.16 -22.90 11.58
C LYS A 547 -29.28 -21.80 12.13
N ASP A 548 -27.99 -22.08 12.26
CA ASP A 548 -26.95 -21.13 12.59
C ASP A 548 -26.35 -20.57 11.28
N ILE A 549 -26.21 -19.25 11.20
CA ILE A 549 -25.59 -18.53 10.07
C ILE A 549 -24.42 -17.75 10.62
N TYR A 550 -23.24 -17.95 10.04
CA TYR A 550 -22.04 -17.23 10.42
C TYR A 550 -21.75 -16.11 9.43
N LEU A 551 -21.50 -14.91 9.95
CA LEU A 551 -21.28 -13.71 9.17
C LEU A 551 -19.91 -13.15 9.53
N LYS A 552 -19.16 -12.76 8.49
CA LYS A 552 -17.77 -12.38 8.57
C LYS A 552 -17.52 -11.14 9.43
N ASP A 553 -18.32 -10.08 9.18
CA ASP A 553 -18.13 -8.75 9.76
C ASP A 553 -19.45 -8.01 9.90
N GLU A 554 -19.38 -6.78 10.36
CA GLU A 554 -20.54 -5.90 10.51
C GLU A 554 -21.24 -5.62 9.16
N GLU A 555 -20.48 -5.49 8.07
CA GLU A 555 -21.04 -5.25 6.74
C GLU A 555 -21.89 -6.43 6.28
N ALA A 556 -21.40 -7.66 6.46
CA ALA A 556 -22.14 -8.88 6.16
C ALA A 556 -23.40 -9.01 7.04
N LEU A 557 -23.34 -8.57 8.32
CA LEU A 557 -24.51 -8.52 9.20
C LEU A 557 -25.53 -7.51 8.70
N GLN A 558 -25.10 -6.31 8.33
CA GLN A 558 -25.99 -5.29 7.78
C GLN A 558 -26.62 -5.73 6.47
N GLU A 559 -25.85 -6.37 5.58
CA GLU A 559 -26.39 -6.92 4.34
C GLU A 559 -27.44 -8.02 4.59
N PHE A 560 -27.16 -8.94 5.51
CA PHE A 560 -28.11 -9.97 5.93
C PHE A 560 -29.41 -9.38 6.49
N LEU A 561 -29.30 -8.34 7.32
CA LEU A 561 -30.48 -7.65 7.89
C LEU A 561 -31.26 -6.91 6.80
N VAL A 562 -30.59 -6.27 5.85
CA VAL A 562 -31.24 -5.61 4.70
C VAL A 562 -31.97 -6.62 3.83
N ASP A 563 -31.36 -7.75 3.51
CA ASP A 563 -31.99 -8.80 2.70
C ASP A 563 -33.22 -9.36 3.40
N LYS A 564 -33.13 -9.66 4.69
CA LYS A 564 -34.27 -10.09 5.49
C LYS A 564 -35.37 -9.03 5.55
N ALA A 565 -35.03 -7.75 5.68
CA ALA A 565 -35.99 -6.67 5.69
C ALA A 565 -36.77 -6.58 4.36
N VAL A 566 -36.04 -6.73 3.22
CA VAL A 566 -36.64 -6.72 1.89
C VAL A 566 -37.56 -7.93 1.67
N ASP A 567 -37.17 -9.11 2.19
CA ASP A 567 -37.98 -10.33 2.06
C ASP A 567 -39.27 -10.29 2.88
N GLU A 568 -39.24 -9.69 4.06
CA GLU A 568 -40.35 -9.69 5.03
C GLU A 568 -41.23 -8.42 4.96
N THR A 569 -40.88 -7.44 4.12
CA THR A 569 -41.55 -6.13 4.10
C THR A 569 -41.82 -5.64 2.69
N GLU A 570 -42.94 -4.97 2.50
CA GLU A 570 -43.27 -4.34 1.23
C GLU A 570 -43.29 -2.81 1.38
N LEU A 571 -42.64 -2.13 0.43
CA LEU A 571 -42.63 -0.68 0.32
C LEU A 571 -43.57 -0.24 -0.82
N PHE A 572 -44.51 0.64 -0.50
CA PHE A 572 -45.47 1.20 -1.45
C PHE A 572 -45.25 2.71 -1.62
N ALA A 573 -45.13 3.15 -2.85
CA ALA A 573 -45.13 4.57 -3.22
C ALA A 573 -46.57 5.12 -3.32
N LYS A 574 -46.67 6.41 -3.70
CA LYS A 574 -47.96 7.07 -3.97
C LYS A 574 -48.85 6.24 -4.90
N ALA A 575 -50.17 6.19 -4.60
CA ALA A 575 -51.17 5.39 -5.32
C ALA A 575 -50.98 3.86 -5.18
N SER A 576 -50.47 3.38 -4.05
CA SER A 576 -50.28 1.96 -3.74
C SER A 576 -49.44 1.17 -4.75
N LYS A 577 -48.52 1.87 -5.48
CA LYS A 577 -47.61 1.21 -6.37
C LYS A 577 -46.47 0.56 -5.56
N LYS A 578 -46.39 -0.76 -5.59
CA LYS A 578 -45.30 -1.53 -4.95
C LYS A 578 -43.94 -1.17 -5.58
N ILE A 579 -42.95 -0.90 -4.77
CA ILE A 579 -41.56 -0.65 -5.19
C ILE A 579 -40.85 -2.00 -5.40
N GLU A 580 -40.05 -2.10 -6.44
CA GLU A 580 -39.25 -3.29 -6.75
C GLU A 580 -38.27 -3.61 -5.61
N PRO A 581 -38.11 -4.90 -5.22
CA PRO A 581 -37.21 -5.31 -4.15
C PRO A 581 -35.77 -4.78 -4.29
N GLY A 582 -35.24 -4.74 -5.53
CA GLY A 582 -33.88 -4.22 -5.79
C GLY A 582 -33.73 -2.74 -5.41
N LYS A 583 -34.69 -1.90 -5.79
CA LYS A 583 -34.68 -0.47 -5.44
C LYS A 583 -34.91 -0.24 -3.95
N PHE A 584 -35.68 -1.10 -3.32
CA PHE A 584 -35.89 -1.07 -1.87
C PHE A 584 -34.61 -1.48 -1.12
N LYS A 585 -33.91 -2.51 -1.62
CA LYS A 585 -32.59 -2.92 -1.08
C LYS A 585 -31.57 -1.78 -1.16
N GLU A 586 -31.47 -1.11 -2.31
CA GLU A 586 -30.58 0.05 -2.47
C GLU A 586 -30.91 1.18 -1.49
N LEU A 587 -32.20 1.49 -1.32
CA LEU A 587 -32.64 2.50 -0.35
C LEU A 587 -32.21 2.15 1.08
N LEU A 588 -32.38 0.90 1.50
CA LEU A 588 -32.01 0.44 2.85
C LEU A 588 -30.47 0.44 3.03
N LYS A 589 -29.70 0.10 1.99
CA LYS A 589 -28.23 0.23 2.04
C LYS A 589 -27.81 1.68 2.25
N LEU A 590 -28.41 2.63 1.52
CA LEU A 590 -28.16 4.06 1.70
C LEU A 590 -28.61 4.57 3.08
N PHE A 591 -29.74 4.06 3.59
CA PHE A 591 -30.19 4.36 4.93
C PHE A 591 -29.19 3.90 6.00
N ASN A 592 -28.68 2.66 5.91
CA ASN A 592 -27.67 2.15 6.85
C ASN A 592 -26.37 2.95 6.75
N SER A 593 -25.91 3.29 5.54
CA SER A 593 -24.76 4.15 5.35
C SER A 593 -24.96 5.53 5.97
N PHE A 594 -26.15 6.08 5.86
CA PHE A 594 -26.52 7.35 6.48
C PHE A 594 -26.51 7.24 8.02
N GLN A 595 -27.08 6.18 8.58
CA GLN A 595 -27.07 5.94 10.03
C GLN A 595 -25.63 5.81 10.57
N SER A 596 -24.80 5.07 9.88
CA SER A 596 -23.38 4.96 10.24
C SER A 596 -22.66 6.32 10.18
N ALA A 597 -22.96 7.13 9.16
CA ALA A 597 -22.34 8.45 9.00
C ALA A 597 -22.76 9.42 10.12
N ILE A 598 -24.03 9.45 10.53
CA ILE A 598 -24.49 10.34 11.62
C ILE A 598 -24.07 9.87 13.02
N SER A 599 -23.78 8.57 13.17
CA SER A 599 -23.34 7.98 14.45
C SER A 599 -21.82 7.93 14.59
N ASN A 600 -21.06 8.38 13.60
CA ASN A 600 -19.61 8.32 13.61
C ASN A 600 -19.02 9.36 14.60
N PRO A 601 -18.34 8.94 15.69
CA PRO A 601 -17.78 9.84 16.68
C PRO A 601 -16.69 10.79 16.14
N SER A 602 -16.06 10.43 15.01
CA SER A 602 -15.04 11.25 14.36
C SER A 602 -15.61 12.51 13.69
N ILE A 603 -16.95 12.59 13.54
CA ILE A 603 -17.61 13.76 12.99
C ILE A 603 -17.94 14.72 14.14
N SER A 604 -17.25 15.84 14.20
CA SER A 604 -17.44 16.88 15.23
C SER A 604 -18.74 17.66 15.10
N LEU A 605 -19.71 17.17 14.30
CA LEU A 605 -21.00 17.81 14.09
C LEU A 605 -22.08 17.08 14.88
N ASP A 606 -22.99 17.86 15.48
CA ASP A 606 -24.17 17.32 16.16
C ASP A 606 -25.06 16.52 15.17
N GLN A 607 -25.60 15.39 15.64
CA GLN A 607 -26.46 14.52 14.81
C GLN A 607 -27.69 15.26 14.26
N ASP A 608 -28.31 16.14 15.07
CA ASP A 608 -29.47 16.93 14.66
C ASP A 608 -29.14 17.85 13.49
N ILE A 609 -27.88 18.34 13.42
CA ILE A 609 -27.36 19.12 12.28
C ILE A 609 -27.34 18.26 11.00
N LEU A 610 -26.76 17.07 11.08
CA LEU A 610 -26.64 16.15 9.93
C LEU A 610 -28.02 15.67 9.43
N ILE A 611 -28.91 15.37 10.36
CA ILE A 611 -30.29 14.95 10.06
C ILE A 611 -31.08 16.07 9.36
N SER A 612 -30.91 17.34 9.83
CA SER A 612 -31.60 18.48 9.23
C SER A 612 -31.23 18.73 7.77
N MET A 613 -30.00 18.31 7.37
CA MET A 613 -29.54 18.41 5.99
C MET A 613 -30.34 17.54 5.01
N LEU A 614 -30.98 16.46 5.47
CA LEU A 614 -31.88 15.65 4.63
C LEU A 614 -33.08 16.46 4.11
N SER A 615 -33.64 17.30 4.98
CA SER A 615 -34.82 18.10 4.68
C SER A 615 -34.49 19.48 4.13
N SER A 616 -33.22 19.89 4.20
CA SER A 616 -32.75 21.20 3.73
C SER A 616 -32.42 21.17 2.24
N ASP A 617 -32.46 22.31 1.56
CA ASP A 617 -31.98 22.42 0.17
C ASP A 617 -30.49 22.08 0.04
N GLU A 618 -30.04 21.81 -1.18
CA GLU A 618 -28.60 21.63 -1.42
C GLU A 618 -27.85 22.93 -1.11
N PHE A 619 -26.64 22.77 -0.54
CA PHE A 619 -25.79 23.92 -0.28
C PHE A 619 -25.41 24.61 -1.62
N PRO A 620 -25.38 25.94 -1.72
CA PRO A 620 -25.10 26.65 -2.94
C PRO A 620 -23.75 26.27 -3.55
N SER A 621 -23.72 25.95 -4.84
CA SER A 621 -22.48 25.65 -5.58
C SER A 621 -21.53 26.85 -5.62
N SER A 622 -22.07 28.07 -5.62
CA SER A 622 -21.34 29.34 -5.51
C SER A 622 -21.78 30.05 -4.22
N PRO A 623 -21.08 29.83 -3.09
CA PRO A 623 -21.50 30.33 -1.79
C PRO A 623 -21.19 31.83 -1.66
N SER A 624 -22.16 32.69 -2.00
CA SER A 624 -22.16 34.09 -1.61
C SER A 624 -22.76 34.26 -0.21
N ALA A 625 -22.41 35.33 0.49
CA ALA A 625 -22.97 35.60 1.84
C ALA A 625 -24.52 35.64 1.84
N GLU A 626 -25.14 36.14 0.79
CA GLU A 626 -26.58 36.19 0.67
C GLU A 626 -27.20 34.79 0.46
N ASN A 627 -26.62 33.99 -0.42
CA ASN A 627 -27.09 32.63 -0.70
C ASN A 627 -26.93 31.72 0.50
N VAL A 628 -25.81 31.84 1.21
CA VAL A 628 -25.55 31.09 2.45
C VAL A 628 -26.53 31.50 3.56
N LYS A 629 -26.82 32.80 3.74
CA LYS A 629 -27.85 33.25 4.71
C LYS A 629 -29.24 32.72 4.37
N LYS A 630 -29.61 32.66 3.10
CA LYS A 630 -30.89 32.04 2.66
C LYS A 630 -30.91 30.55 3.01
N TRP A 631 -29.82 29.85 2.73
CA TRP A 631 -29.70 28.42 3.05
C TRP A 631 -29.79 28.17 4.56
N ILE A 632 -29.06 28.94 5.38
CA ILE A 632 -29.10 28.86 6.85
C ILE A 632 -30.53 29.01 7.38
N LYS A 633 -31.29 29.93 6.83
CA LYS A 633 -32.70 30.14 7.27
C LYS A 633 -33.60 28.91 7.03
N VAL A 634 -33.44 28.24 5.90
CA VAL A 634 -34.14 27.00 5.58
C VAL A 634 -33.63 25.84 6.45
N PHE A 635 -32.31 25.76 6.62
CA PHE A 635 -31.65 24.77 7.44
C PHE A 635 -32.13 24.81 8.90
N LEU A 636 -32.14 25.98 9.54
CA LEU A 636 -32.65 26.16 10.91
C LEU A 636 -34.12 25.81 11.06
N LYS A 637 -34.97 26.06 10.04
CA LYS A 637 -36.37 25.66 10.05
C LYS A 637 -36.58 24.16 10.04
N ASN A 638 -35.59 23.42 9.48
CA ASN A 638 -35.65 21.96 9.34
C ASN A 638 -34.97 21.21 10.51
N ILE A 639 -34.28 21.92 11.42
CA ILE A 639 -33.79 21.30 12.65
C ILE A 639 -34.99 20.97 13.57
N GLU A 640 -35.01 19.73 14.07
CA GLU A 640 -36.05 19.27 14.99
C GLU A 640 -36.05 20.15 16.26
N GLN A 641 -37.18 20.79 16.52
CA GLN A 641 -37.36 21.63 17.68
C GLN A 641 -37.68 20.75 18.92
N LYS A 642 -36.64 20.52 19.74
CA LYS A 642 -36.74 19.81 21.02
C LYS A 642 -37.10 20.79 22.14
N LYS A 643 -37.96 20.43 23.09
CA LYS A 643 -38.32 21.28 24.23
C LYS A 643 -37.07 21.62 25.06
N GLY A 644 -36.73 22.91 25.22
CA GLY A 644 -35.56 23.37 25.98
C GLY A 644 -34.27 23.50 25.15
N VAL A 645 -34.30 23.21 23.83
CA VAL A 645 -33.16 23.37 22.93
C VAL A 645 -33.44 24.51 21.95
N ALA A 646 -32.53 25.46 21.84
CA ALA A 646 -32.56 26.57 20.90
C ALA A 646 -31.41 26.47 19.94
N TRP A 647 -31.63 26.74 18.64
CA TRP A 647 -30.64 26.69 17.61
C TRP A 647 -30.45 28.06 16.96
N LYS A 648 -29.20 28.44 16.77
CA LYS A 648 -28.82 29.62 15.98
C LYS A 648 -27.72 29.21 15.00
N ALA A 649 -27.70 29.84 13.84
CA ALA A 649 -26.61 29.67 12.90
C ALA A 649 -26.31 30.97 12.17
N SER A 650 -25.04 31.22 11.90
CA SER A 650 -24.56 32.39 11.17
C SER A 650 -23.30 32.02 10.37
N ILE A 651 -22.90 32.88 9.44
CA ILE A 651 -21.57 32.77 8.83
C ILE A 651 -20.56 33.11 9.91
N ASP A 652 -19.52 32.28 10.07
CA ASP A 652 -18.47 32.52 11.05
C ASP A 652 -17.73 33.83 10.76
N GLU A 653 -17.65 34.71 11.74
CA GLU A 653 -17.00 36.03 11.62
C GLU A 653 -15.48 35.92 11.42
N LYS A 654 -14.86 34.90 12.03
CA LYS A 654 -13.42 34.63 11.93
C LYS A 654 -13.06 33.91 10.63
N ASN A 655 -13.87 32.90 10.24
CA ASN A 655 -13.71 32.14 9.02
C ASN A 655 -14.92 32.33 8.12
N LYS A 656 -14.88 33.34 7.26
CA LYS A 656 -15.98 33.66 6.32
C LYS A 656 -16.34 32.50 5.35
N GLN A 657 -15.59 31.41 5.36
CA GLN A 657 -15.84 30.20 4.60
C GLN A 657 -16.41 29.04 5.46
N ALA A 658 -17.00 29.36 6.61
CA ALA A 658 -17.64 28.40 7.48
C ALA A 658 -18.98 28.93 8.03
N ILE A 659 -19.84 27.98 8.47
CA ILE A 659 -21.08 28.25 9.19
C ILE A 659 -20.84 27.89 10.66
N LEU A 660 -21.07 28.82 11.56
CA LEU A 660 -21.11 28.60 13.00
C LEU A 660 -22.54 28.26 13.40
N VAL A 661 -22.76 27.10 14.01
CA VAL A 661 -24.05 26.66 14.55
C VAL A 661 -23.95 26.59 16.06
N GLU A 662 -24.82 27.31 16.77
CA GLU A 662 -24.94 27.31 18.22
C GLU A 662 -26.16 26.48 18.62
N ARG A 663 -25.97 25.53 19.52
CA ARG A 663 -27.01 24.78 20.22
C ARG A 663 -27.01 25.22 21.68
N SER A 664 -28.10 25.75 22.13
CA SER A 664 -28.29 26.17 23.56
C SER A 664 -29.29 25.25 24.22
N GLU A 665 -28.90 24.61 25.33
CA GLU A 665 -29.73 23.67 26.10
C GLU A 665 -29.51 23.95 27.60
N HIS A 666 -30.58 24.18 28.33
CA HIS A 666 -30.56 24.45 29.78
C HIS A 666 -29.51 25.51 30.22
N GLY A 667 -29.32 26.55 29.41
CA GLY A 667 -28.36 27.64 29.69
C GLY A 667 -26.90 27.35 29.30
N HIS A 668 -26.60 26.16 28.75
CA HIS A 668 -25.30 25.84 28.18
C HIS A 668 -25.34 25.96 26.67
N SER A 669 -24.32 26.58 26.07
CA SER A 669 -24.17 26.69 24.63
C SER A 669 -23.00 25.82 24.14
N SER A 670 -23.25 25.03 23.11
CA SER A 670 -22.25 24.30 22.34
C SER A 670 -22.18 24.83 20.91
N PHE A 671 -21.00 24.80 20.32
CA PHE A 671 -20.77 25.36 18.99
C PHE A 671 -20.23 24.30 18.05
N SER A 672 -20.79 24.25 16.84
CA SER A 672 -20.33 23.42 15.74
C SER A 672 -19.93 24.31 14.57
N ILE A 673 -18.76 24.05 13.96
CA ILE A 673 -18.29 24.79 12.79
C ILE A 673 -18.42 23.89 11.56
N ILE A 674 -19.13 24.34 10.54
CA ILE A 674 -19.31 23.62 9.28
C ILE A 674 -18.56 24.37 8.20
N PRO A 675 -17.35 23.94 7.78
CA PRO A 675 -16.62 24.61 6.70
C PRO A 675 -17.34 24.39 5.35
N PHE A 676 -17.25 25.36 4.45
CA PHE A 676 -17.86 25.24 3.12
C PHE A 676 -17.27 24.09 2.30
N SER A 677 -16.03 23.68 2.58
CA SER A 677 -15.40 22.49 2.02
C SER A 677 -16.16 21.21 2.36
N PHE A 678 -16.85 21.11 3.51
CA PHE A 678 -17.70 19.99 3.87
C PHE A 678 -18.76 19.68 2.80
N PHE A 679 -19.24 20.70 2.08
CA PHE A 679 -20.24 20.56 1.05
C PHE A 679 -19.66 20.32 -0.36
N LYS A 680 -18.36 20.56 -0.58
CA LYS A 680 -17.70 20.51 -1.90
C LYS A 680 -16.91 19.22 -2.15
N SER A 681 -16.62 18.44 -1.13
CA SER A 681 -15.76 17.28 -1.24
C SER A 681 -16.37 16.18 -2.13
N ASN A 682 -15.61 15.74 -3.13
CA ASN A 682 -15.95 14.62 -4.01
C ASN A 682 -15.65 13.24 -3.39
N GLN A 683 -15.01 13.21 -2.22
CA GLN A 683 -14.73 11.97 -1.48
C GLN A 683 -15.90 11.57 -0.58
N THR A 684 -15.88 10.36 -0.03
CA THR A 684 -16.88 9.72 0.86
C THR A 684 -17.18 10.52 2.14
N THR A 685 -17.60 11.74 2.03
CA THR A 685 -17.97 12.60 3.15
C THR A 685 -19.40 12.31 3.61
N PRO A 686 -19.72 12.57 4.90
CA PRO A 686 -21.09 12.46 5.39
C PRO A 686 -22.11 13.20 4.51
N TYR A 687 -21.73 14.34 3.96
CA TYR A 687 -22.60 15.12 3.09
C TYR A 687 -22.93 14.40 1.76
N LYS A 688 -21.97 13.67 1.17
CA LYS A 688 -22.22 12.86 -0.04
C LYS A 688 -23.22 11.75 0.23
N ILE A 689 -23.09 11.08 1.38
CA ILE A 689 -24.02 10.03 1.80
C ILE A 689 -25.41 10.62 2.04
N ILE A 690 -25.51 11.77 2.72
CA ILE A 690 -26.75 12.50 2.93
C ILE A 690 -27.39 12.85 1.59
N LYS A 691 -26.63 13.35 0.64
CA LYS A 691 -27.10 13.73 -0.70
C LYS A 691 -27.60 12.51 -1.48
N ALA A 692 -26.87 11.39 -1.46
CA ALA A 692 -27.26 10.15 -2.12
C ALA A 692 -28.56 9.59 -1.55
N TYR A 693 -28.67 9.51 -0.23
CA TYR A 693 -29.88 9.05 0.43
C TYR A 693 -31.09 9.96 0.13
N LYS A 694 -30.91 11.28 0.21
CA LYS A 694 -31.92 12.27 -0.15
C LYS A 694 -32.39 12.14 -1.59
N LYS A 695 -31.46 11.89 -2.53
CA LYS A 695 -31.78 11.64 -3.93
C LYS A 695 -32.65 10.39 -4.09
N ALA A 696 -32.27 9.29 -3.47
CA ALA A 696 -33.05 8.06 -3.52
C ALA A 696 -34.48 8.22 -2.97
N LEU A 697 -34.63 8.97 -1.87
CA LEU A 697 -35.93 9.31 -1.30
C LEU A 697 -36.80 10.13 -2.28
N LYS A 698 -36.20 11.07 -3.03
CA LYS A 698 -36.91 11.88 -4.05
C LYS A 698 -37.28 11.03 -5.27
N ASP A 699 -36.36 10.23 -5.79
CA ASP A 699 -36.57 9.41 -6.99
C ASP A 699 -37.70 8.40 -6.79
N LEU A 700 -37.82 7.85 -5.60
CA LEU A 700 -38.91 6.95 -5.22
C LEU A 700 -40.22 7.66 -4.87
N LYS A 701 -40.25 9.01 -4.89
CA LYS A 701 -41.47 9.83 -4.57
C LYS A 701 -42.16 9.47 -3.26
N LEU A 702 -41.34 9.24 -2.22
CA LEU A 702 -41.82 8.66 -0.94
C LEU A 702 -42.67 9.59 -0.06
N LYS A 703 -43.03 10.79 -0.51
CA LYS A 703 -43.78 11.78 0.30
C LYS A 703 -45.22 11.32 0.72
N ILE A 704 -45.78 10.26 0.16
CA ILE A 704 -47.06 9.68 0.54
C ILE A 704 -46.99 8.16 0.35
N SER A 705 -46.08 7.52 1.07
CA SER A 705 -45.81 6.09 0.98
C SER A 705 -45.99 5.42 2.33
N TYR A 706 -46.07 4.11 2.33
CA TYR A 706 -46.16 3.32 3.53
C TYR A 706 -45.37 2.02 3.41
N LEU A 707 -44.84 1.57 4.55
CA LEU A 707 -44.28 0.25 4.72
C LEU A 707 -45.34 -0.72 5.23
N VAL A 708 -45.31 -1.94 4.76
CA VAL A 708 -46.12 -3.04 5.32
C VAL A 708 -45.20 -4.00 6.04
N ILE A 709 -45.25 -4.00 7.36
CA ILE A 709 -44.45 -4.87 8.23
C ILE A 709 -45.43 -5.78 8.99
N SER A 710 -45.38 -7.10 8.76
CA SER A 710 -46.26 -8.07 9.44
C SER A 710 -47.74 -7.64 9.44
N GLU A 711 -48.28 -7.22 8.27
CA GLU A 711 -49.66 -6.74 8.05
C GLU A 711 -49.93 -5.32 8.58
N GLU A 712 -49.03 -4.72 9.38
CA GLU A 712 -49.19 -3.34 9.86
C GLU A 712 -48.75 -2.34 8.76
N LYS A 713 -49.62 -1.37 8.44
CA LYS A 713 -49.29 -0.27 7.53
C LYS A 713 -48.68 0.90 8.30
N ILE A 714 -47.40 1.18 8.06
CA ILE A 714 -46.69 2.29 8.68
C ILE A 714 -46.52 3.39 7.64
N LYS A 715 -47.10 4.55 7.89
CA LYS A 715 -46.94 5.71 7.02
C LYS A 715 -45.54 6.27 7.10
N ILE A 716 -44.94 6.65 5.96
CA ILE A 716 -43.64 7.31 5.87
C ILE A 716 -43.90 8.81 5.89
N ASP A 717 -43.99 9.39 7.08
CA ASP A 717 -44.08 10.83 7.34
C ASP A 717 -42.71 11.42 7.74
N ASP A 718 -41.81 10.58 8.17
CA ASP A 718 -40.43 10.85 8.53
C ASP A 718 -39.50 9.87 7.80
N PHE A 719 -38.27 10.31 7.42
CA PHE A 719 -37.35 9.48 6.65
C PHE A 719 -36.42 8.61 7.51
N LEU A 720 -36.55 8.68 8.84
CA LEU A 720 -35.73 7.91 9.79
C LEU A 720 -36.59 6.95 10.60
N LYS A 721 -37.64 7.43 11.30
CA LYS A 721 -38.41 6.64 12.25
C LYS A 721 -39.02 5.36 11.67
N PRO A 722 -39.66 5.40 10.47
CA PRO A 722 -40.24 4.17 9.87
C PRO A 722 -39.14 3.16 9.49
N PHE A 723 -37.98 3.61 8.98
CA PHE A 723 -36.90 2.72 8.60
C PHE A 723 -36.18 2.16 9.83
N ASN A 724 -36.01 2.96 10.90
CA ASN A 724 -35.52 2.45 12.18
C ASN A 724 -36.47 1.39 12.75
N LYS A 725 -37.79 1.64 12.77
CA LYS A 725 -38.77 0.66 13.21
C LYS A 725 -38.70 -0.63 12.37
N LEU A 726 -38.50 -0.51 11.06
CA LEU A 726 -38.29 -1.65 10.19
C LEU A 726 -37.05 -2.44 10.58
N MET A 727 -35.90 -1.80 10.71
CA MET A 727 -34.63 -2.49 11.05
C MET A 727 -34.70 -3.13 12.44
N ASP A 728 -35.37 -2.48 13.41
CA ASP A 728 -35.60 -3.03 14.75
C ASP A 728 -36.55 -4.24 14.70
N SER A 729 -37.61 -4.19 13.87
CA SER A 729 -38.50 -5.34 13.69
C SER A 729 -37.79 -6.52 13.03
N THR A 730 -36.88 -6.26 12.08
CA THR A 730 -36.10 -7.28 11.39
C THR A 730 -35.15 -8.02 12.34
N ARG A 731 -34.64 -7.32 13.36
CA ARG A 731 -33.79 -7.93 14.41
C ARG A 731 -34.61 -8.78 15.39
N LYS A 732 -35.92 -8.53 15.56
CA LYS A 732 -36.76 -9.33 16.44
C LYS A 732 -36.84 -10.76 15.95
N GLY A 733 -36.71 -11.71 16.88
CA GLY A 733 -36.74 -13.14 16.57
C GLY A 733 -35.42 -13.71 16.06
N LEU A 734 -34.35 -12.91 15.95
CA LEU A 734 -33.00 -13.36 15.73
C LEU A 734 -32.24 -13.39 17.06
N SER A 735 -31.54 -14.50 17.34
CA SER A 735 -30.52 -14.52 18.38
C SER A 735 -29.20 -14.18 17.73
N LEU A 736 -28.67 -13.02 18.08
CA LEU A 736 -27.37 -12.51 17.57
C LEU A 736 -26.33 -12.72 18.67
N GLN A 737 -25.26 -13.42 18.34
CA GLN A 737 -24.05 -13.55 19.16
C GLN A 737 -22.88 -12.92 18.41
N ARG A 738 -22.18 -12.01 19.07
CA ARG A 738 -20.91 -11.47 18.57
C ARG A 738 -19.78 -12.22 19.26
N TYR A 739 -18.83 -12.72 18.46
CA TYR A 739 -17.62 -13.34 18.98
C TYR A 739 -16.53 -12.26 19.13
N LYS A 740 -15.97 -12.16 20.33
CA LYS A 740 -14.82 -11.30 20.61
C LYS A 740 -13.51 -12.07 20.50
N GLY A 741 -13.54 -13.36 20.87
CA GLY A 741 -12.37 -14.22 20.82
C GLY A 741 -12.69 -15.63 20.32
N LEU A 742 -11.66 -16.28 19.78
CA LEU A 742 -11.72 -17.68 19.30
C LEU A 742 -12.01 -18.67 20.43
N GLY A 743 -11.66 -18.32 21.67
CA GLY A 743 -11.98 -19.11 22.85
C GLY A 743 -13.46 -19.21 23.17
N GLU A 744 -14.31 -18.34 22.58
CA GLU A 744 -15.78 -18.42 22.71
C GLU A 744 -16.41 -19.45 21.77
N MET A 745 -15.63 -19.97 20.80
CA MET A 745 -16.05 -20.98 19.86
C MET A 745 -15.74 -22.37 20.38
N ASN A 746 -16.72 -23.28 20.30
CA ASN A 746 -16.45 -24.67 20.55
C ASN A 746 -15.66 -25.30 19.36
N PRO A 747 -15.08 -26.51 19.53
CA PRO A 747 -14.26 -27.14 18.49
C PRO A 747 -14.97 -27.31 17.13
N GLU A 748 -16.26 -27.67 17.10
CA GLU A 748 -17.04 -27.84 15.87
C GLU A 748 -17.24 -26.50 15.15
N GLN A 749 -17.60 -25.45 15.91
CA GLN A 749 -17.78 -24.12 15.36
C GLN A 749 -16.48 -23.58 14.73
N LEU A 750 -15.36 -23.77 15.45
CA LEU A 750 -14.05 -23.34 14.96
C LEU A 750 -13.62 -24.11 13.71
N TRP A 751 -13.93 -25.42 13.67
CA TRP A 751 -13.71 -26.24 12.49
C TRP A 751 -14.53 -25.72 11.31
N ASP A 752 -15.85 -25.67 11.45
CA ASP A 752 -16.75 -25.34 10.36
C ASP A 752 -16.53 -23.95 9.75
N THR A 753 -16.10 -23.00 10.56
CA THR A 753 -16.00 -21.59 10.14
C THR A 753 -14.59 -21.16 9.76
N THR A 754 -13.55 -21.76 10.37
CA THR A 754 -12.19 -21.17 10.32
C THR A 754 -11.12 -22.18 9.91
N MET A 755 -11.30 -23.48 10.16
CA MET A 755 -10.25 -24.46 9.93
C MET A 755 -10.57 -25.42 8.78
N ASN A 756 -11.83 -25.66 8.46
CA ASN A 756 -12.27 -26.54 7.39
C ASN A 756 -11.88 -25.95 6.01
N PRO A 757 -11.04 -26.63 5.20
CA PRO A 757 -10.60 -26.13 3.90
C PRO A 757 -11.73 -25.73 2.95
N VAL A 758 -12.91 -26.33 3.08
CA VAL A 758 -14.06 -26.07 2.20
C VAL A 758 -14.77 -24.76 2.55
N GLY A 759 -14.84 -24.41 3.85
CA GLY A 759 -15.63 -23.28 4.35
C GLY A 759 -14.82 -22.09 4.85
N ARG A 760 -13.55 -22.30 5.18
CA ARG A 760 -12.68 -21.28 5.78
C ARG A 760 -12.33 -20.16 4.79
N ARG A 761 -12.02 -19.00 5.34
CA ARG A 761 -11.46 -17.88 4.60
C ARG A 761 -10.06 -17.57 5.12
N LEU A 762 -9.10 -17.56 4.20
CA LEU A 762 -7.71 -17.17 4.47
C LEU A 762 -7.33 -16.00 3.56
N VAL A 763 -6.62 -15.04 4.12
CA VAL A 763 -5.97 -13.96 3.37
C VAL A 763 -4.49 -14.30 3.29
N GLN A 764 -3.96 -14.43 2.08
CA GLN A 764 -2.52 -14.60 1.87
C GLN A 764 -1.82 -13.26 2.08
N VAL A 765 -0.75 -13.25 2.86
CA VAL A 765 0.09 -12.07 3.09
C VAL A 765 1.04 -11.92 1.91
N LYS A 766 1.11 -10.71 1.37
CA LYS A 766 2.00 -10.36 0.25
C LYS A 766 2.76 -9.09 0.60
N ILE A 767 3.95 -8.95 0.05
CA ILE A 767 4.73 -7.71 0.07
C ILE A 767 4.58 -7.09 -1.32
N GLU A 768 3.86 -5.98 -1.42
CA GLU A 768 3.69 -5.25 -2.68
C GLU A 768 4.85 -4.27 -2.88
N ASP A 769 5.25 -3.58 -1.81
CA ASP A 769 6.40 -2.69 -1.75
C ASP A 769 7.19 -2.94 -0.46
N ALA A 770 8.43 -3.43 -0.60
CA ALA A 770 9.27 -3.80 0.55
C ALA A 770 9.68 -2.58 1.38
N ASP A 771 9.93 -1.44 0.74
CA ASP A 771 10.33 -0.21 1.43
C ASP A 771 9.15 0.38 2.22
N GLU A 772 7.96 0.39 1.62
CA GLU A 772 6.75 0.87 2.29
C GLU A 772 6.40 -0.03 3.48
N ALA A 773 6.48 -1.34 3.31
CA ALA A 773 6.28 -2.30 4.39
C ALA A 773 7.30 -2.09 5.52
N SER A 774 8.56 -1.87 5.17
CA SER A 774 9.63 -1.60 6.15
C SER A 774 9.38 -0.31 6.93
N ASP A 775 9.05 0.78 6.22
CA ASP A 775 8.74 2.08 6.83
C ASP A 775 7.51 1.98 7.76
N LEU A 776 6.48 1.22 7.35
CA LEU A 776 5.28 0.99 8.15
C LEU A 776 5.58 0.18 9.43
N PHE A 777 6.37 -0.91 9.33
CA PHE A 777 6.79 -1.67 10.50
C PHE A 777 7.63 -0.83 11.45
N GLU A 778 8.55 -0.02 10.94
CA GLU A 778 9.35 0.91 11.77
C GLU A 778 8.46 1.94 12.47
N GLN A 779 7.48 2.51 11.76
CA GLN A 779 6.54 3.49 12.31
C GLN A 779 5.64 2.89 13.39
N LEU A 780 5.06 1.72 13.15
CA LEU A 780 4.13 1.07 14.09
C LEU A 780 4.84 0.38 15.25
N MET A 781 5.97 -0.28 14.99
CA MET A 781 6.62 -1.19 15.90
C MET A 781 7.99 -0.70 16.38
N GLY A 782 8.55 0.37 15.79
CA GLY A 782 9.84 0.97 16.15
C GLY A 782 9.81 1.70 17.50
N ASP A 783 10.97 2.24 17.92
CA ASP A 783 11.12 2.90 19.23
C ASP A 783 10.51 4.30 19.29
N ASN A 784 10.39 5.00 18.15
CA ASN A 784 9.88 6.36 18.11
C ASN A 784 8.36 6.42 18.36
N VAL A 785 7.99 6.97 19.51
CA VAL A 785 6.59 7.11 19.94
C VAL A 785 5.88 8.22 19.18
N GLU A 786 6.60 9.31 18.85
CA GLU A 786 6.00 10.49 18.20
C GLU A 786 5.49 10.18 16.80
N ASN A 787 6.28 9.45 16.01
CA ASN A 787 5.87 8.99 14.67
C ASN A 787 4.61 8.13 14.72
N ARG A 788 4.52 7.25 15.71
CA ARG A 788 3.34 6.40 15.91
C ARG A 788 2.12 7.23 16.30
N ARG A 789 2.30 8.26 17.13
CA ARG A 789 1.24 9.21 17.50
C ARG A 789 0.75 9.96 16.27
N GLU A 790 1.66 10.54 15.48
CA GLU A 790 1.34 11.26 14.25
C GLU A 790 0.58 10.37 13.24
N PHE A 791 1.00 9.11 13.09
CA PHE A 791 0.29 8.13 12.26
C PHE A 791 -1.14 7.90 12.74
N ILE A 792 -1.34 7.69 14.05
CA ILE A 792 -2.67 7.48 14.66
C ILE A 792 -3.55 8.72 14.46
N GLU A 793 -3.03 9.91 14.72
CA GLU A 793 -3.76 11.17 14.56
C GLU A 793 -4.17 11.42 13.11
N THR A 794 -3.25 11.20 12.17
CA THR A 794 -3.50 11.39 10.74
C THR A 794 -4.55 10.41 10.21
N ASN A 795 -4.55 9.17 10.70
CA ASN A 795 -5.44 8.11 10.25
C ASN A 795 -6.67 7.91 11.16
N ALA A 796 -6.87 8.76 12.16
CA ALA A 796 -7.97 8.62 13.12
C ALA A 796 -9.36 8.57 12.48
N SER A 797 -9.54 9.26 11.33
CA SER A 797 -10.80 9.27 10.59
C SER A 797 -11.12 7.94 9.87
N LEU A 798 -10.11 7.07 9.68
CA LEU A 798 -10.25 5.76 9.03
C LEU A 798 -10.58 4.66 10.04
N ILE A 799 -10.48 4.96 11.34
CA ILE A 799 -10.74 3.99 12.40
C ILE A 799 -12.25 3.74 12.49
N GLY A 800 -12.64 2.47 12.31
CA GLY A 800 -14.00 2.01 12.61
C GLY A 800 -14.27 1.91 14.11
N ASN A 801 -15.27 1.14 14.50
CA ASN A 801 -15.54 0.87 15.92
C ASN A 801 -14.34 0.17 16.56
N ILE A 802 -13.72 0.82 17.54
CA ILE A 802 -12.68 0.22 18.38
C ILE A 802 -13.41 -0.52 19.52
N ASP A 803 -13.22 -1.82 19.59
CA ASP A 803 -13.59 -2.59 20.76
C ASP A 803 -12.56 -2.36 21.87
N ILE A 804 -12.90 -1.48 22.81
CA ILE A 804 -12.13 -1.24 24.01
C ILE A 804 -12.68 -2.11 25.14
#